data_24b8cfd1ab7768b42e249c4c1201d6ed
#
_entry.id   24b8cfd1ab7768b42e249c4c1201d6ed
#
_cell.length_a   1.000
_cell.length_b   1.000
_cell.length_c   1.000
_cell.angle_alpha   90.00
_cell.angle_beta   90.00
_cell.angle_gamma   90.00
#
_symmetry.space_group_name_H-M   'P 1'
#
loop_
_entity.id
_entity.type
_entity.pdbx_description
1 polymer ?
#
loop_
_entity_poly.entity_id
_entity_poly.type
_entity_poly.pdbx_seq_one_letter_code
_entity_poly.pdbx_strand_id
1 'polypeptide(L)'
;MNKQSQSLNVIKLHLLTHGFLSTYTTWTHHGEEIEGVEDEVLADVEDAEATDDLSAGLQDAFGGPYFDIGPTSDFIDNEFPRNSNDKYDALLDSVHNPLYENCTKFSVLSVVVKLMNLKVINKWTDKGFDDLLKCLKEMLPDGNHCPISYYQTRRLLSEVGLGYEQIDVCQYDCALFYGENANATMCPICKSSRYVRNKIPHIQLRWFPIKARLKRLFSSKHTAKVMRWHKEVRKDEPGILRHPADGDAWKHFDKTYPEFAVDSRSVRMGLASDGFNPFSNMTSMYSLWPVILIPYNMPPWASPNGTNYLMSLLIPGPKSPGKDYDVFLRPLIEELKELWEGIEAYDSYEGCMFKLRAAILWTISDFPAYAYLSGWSTAGKLACPVCLEDTRSKRITDKQCFMGHQCYLRNNHSWRKSREYDGATEFRPPPRTFTGAEILKQLEQVPTRTTGKAPSNSSSKRKRGENELNWCKKSILFELSYWSQLLLRHNLDVMHIKKNVCDNIIGTLLDIEGKSKDTLKARKDLENLNIRSDLWLKKSSNNKIEKPHASYTLTKEECKEFCKFIRSVRLPDGYASNISRCVIDNDKLGGMKSHDCHILLQKILPVALLPFLTKEIQTALIELCQFFQKICAKTIQVDDITKLKDGIVIILCKLEKIFPPSFFTVMVHLCVHLPDQVLLGGPVASRWMFGTERHMGLYKKYVRNMSRPDGSIAEAFVIDELEHKTLLEERGLSGEQILTAQMKEFPSWFKTKISELRVQQSSLANDDLYSLSQGPLERYMSYHSCIVNGVRFRCKDRDDNLRTQCSGVCTEGDHDNDTIMYYGVLLEILQLSFLFDRKVFLFRCKWYNSNPKGNSIYVDHNLTFINTSTNWFLDEPFILATQAQQVFYLREMKRGSNWRIVQKVNHRSIYDIPEKSHVEDDSLNNDIFQEDHSFMLPPFQPTEDLIDSSSLVRTDVAPLSLSSEFVQMNIGRDVDEDEYIEVNEDFDDGDIFFDEDVICSSDSEAETDFEEEFDDDIES
;
A
#
# COMPACT_ATOMS: atom_id res chain seq x y z
N MET A 1 30.90 -31.61 -11.85
CA MET A 1 30.17 -31.73 -10.60
C MET A 1 30.83 -32.77 -9.74
N ASN A 2 31.64 -32.34 -8.81
CA ASN A 2 32.27 -33.28 -7.86
C ASN A 2 31.44 -33.27 -6.58
N LYS A 3 30.76 -34.40 -6.31
CA LYS A 3 30.02 -34.64 -5.08
C LYS A 3 30.96 -35.05 -3.89
N GLN A 4 32.27 -34.81 -3.99
CA GLN A 4 33.21 -35.12 -2.92
C GLN A 4 33.63 -33.84 -2.23
N SER A 5 33.46 -33.78 -0.94
CA SER A 5 34.00 -32.76 -0.05
C SER A 5 35.52 -32.68 -0.22
N GLN A 6 36.03 -31.52 -0.63
CA GLN A 6 37.43 -31.24 -0.82
C GLN A 6 37.92 -30.25 0.21
N SER A 7 39.19 -30.35 0.60
CA SER A 7 39.76 -29.41 1.53
C SER A 7 39.81 -27.98 0.97
N LEU A 8 39.67 -26.95 1.80
CA LEU A 8 39.65 -25.54 1.43
C LEU A 8 40.85 -25.13 0.54
N ASN A 9 42.02 -25.74 0.78
CA ASN A 9 43.24 -25.49 0.03
C ASN A 9 43.16 -26.06 -1.39
N VAL A 10 42.53 -27.21 -1.56
CA VAL A 10 42.31 -27.84 -2.89
C VAL A 10 41.29 -27.04 -3.67
N ILE A 11 40.24 -26.54 -3.05
CA ILE A 11 39.23 -25.67 -3.66
C ILE A 11 39.88 -24.33 -4.09
N LYS A 12 40.68 -23.69 -3.25
CA LYS A 12 41.42 -22.49 -3.58
C LYS A 12 42.37 -22.69 -4.77
N LEU A 13 43.12 -23.78 -4.78
CA LEU A 13 44.05 -24.12 -5.87
C LEU A 13 43.28 -24.35 -7.18
N HIS A 14 42.15 -25.03 -7.12
CA HIS A 14 41.31 -25.29 -8.29
C HIS A 14 40.73 -24.01 -8.87
N LEU A 15 40.22 -23.11 -8.02
CA LEU A 15 39.73 -21.80 -8.41
C LEU A 15 40.80 -20.89 -9.01
N LEU A 16 42.03 -20.93 -8.46
CA LEU A 16 43.17 -20.19 -9.01
C LEU A 16 43.64 -20.72 -10.37
N THR A 17 43.50 -22.02 -10.61
CA THR A 17 43.99 -22.69 -11.83
C THR A 17 42.97 -22.66 -12.96
N HIS A 18 41.67 -22.74 -12.65
CA HIS A 18 40.60 -22.95 -13.64
C HIS A 18 39.51 -21.87 -13.62
N GLY A 19 39.55 -20.97 -12.65
CA GLY A 19 38.54 -19.91 -12.48
C GLY A 19 37.14 -20.44 -12.18
N PHE A 20 36.17 -19.53 -12.10
CA PHE A 20 34.74 -19.87 -12.06
C PHE A 20 34.22 -20.11 -13.48
N LEU A 21 33.31 -21.06 -13.62
CA LEU A 21 32.58 -21.21 -14.89
C LEU A 21 31.80 -19.94 -15.16
N SER A 22 31.97 -19.35 -16.31
CA SER A 22 31.30 -18.10 -16.71
C SER A 22 29.77 -18.16 -16.74
N THR A 23 29.19 -19.35 -16.67
CA THR A 23 27.75 -19.62 -16.60
C THR A 23 27.22 -19.78 -15.17
N TYR A 24 28.10 -19.68 -14.15
CA TYR A 24 27.71 -19.88 -12.75
C TYR A 24 27.43 -18.51 -12.09
N THR A 25 26.24 -18.02 -12.30
CA THR A 25 25.82 -16.67 -11.88
C THR A 25 25.05 -16.64 -10.56
N THR A 26 24.64 -17.79 -10.02
CA THR A 26 23.85 -17.84 -8.78
C THR A 26 24.49 -18.82 -7.79
N TRP A 27 24.95 -18.34 -6.66
CA TRP A 27 25.61 -19.10 -5.59
C TRP A 27 24.56 -19.73 -4.67
N THR A 28 23.78 -20.65 -5.18
CA THR A 28 22.86 -21.45 -4.39
C THR A 28 23.44 -22.84 -4.19
N HIS A 29 23.81 -23.15 -2.96
CA HIS A 29 24.30 -24.46 -2.50
C HIS A 29 25.58 -24.98 -3.14
N HIS A 30 26.68 -24.76 -2.47
CA HIS A 30 27.98 -25.36 -2.81
C HIS A 30 28.10 -26.85 -2.44
N GLY A 31 27.01 -27.60 -2.31
CA GLY A 31 27.04 -29.02 -2.05
C GLY A 31 27.61 -29.42 -0.67
N GLU A 32 27.63 -28.51 0.26
CA GLU A 32 27.79 -28.81 1.68
C GLU A 32 26.43 -29.12 2.27
N GLU A 33 26.15 -30.40 2.47
CA GLU A 33 25.13 -30.80 3.44
C GLU A 33 25.70 -30.41 4.82
N ILE A 34 25.08 -29.43 5.46
CA ILE A 34 25.29 -29.19 6.89
C ILE A 34 24.57 -30.33 7.57
N GLU A 35 25.33 -31.39 7.92
CA GLU A 35 24.83 -32.43 8.82
C GLU A 35 24.58 -31.81 10.18
N GLY A 36 23.30 -31.81 10.60
CA GLY A 36 22.90 -31.67 11.97
C GLY A 36 22.58 -30.29 12.50
N VAL A 37 21.84 -29.46 11.72
CA VAL A 37 21.05 -28.40 12.33
C VAL A 37 19.58 -28.73 12.12
N GLU A 38 18.95 -29.21 13.17
CA GLU A 38 17.52 -29.44 13.23
C GLU A 38 16.76 -28.12 12.95
N ASP A 39 15.55 -28.25 12.39
CA ASP A 39 14.68 -27.20 11.85
C ASP A 39 14.22 -26.08 12.84
N GLU A 40 14.81 -25.95 14.00
CA GLU A 40 14.41 -24.95 15.00
C GLU A 40 14.97 -23.53 14.75
N VAL A 41 16.02 -23.36 13.93
CA VAL A 41 16.65 -22.04 13.71
C VAL A 41 15.95 -21.24 12.60
N LEU A 42 14.97 -21.80 11.89
CA LEU A 42 14.25 -21.11 10.81
C LEU A 42 13.01 -20.32 11.27
N ALA A 43 12.68 -20.37 12.57
CA ALA A 43 11.53 -19.63 13.10
C ALA A 43 11.81 -18.12 13.31
N ASP A 44 13.08 -17.76 13.58
CA ASP A 44 13.44 -16.34 13.84
C ASP A 44 13.78 -15.53 12.59
N VAL A 45 13.77 -16.15 11.41
CA VAL A 45 14.09 -15.47 10.13
C VAL A 45 12.87 -14.80 9.49
N GLU A 46 11.66 -15.04 9.97
CA GLU A 46 10.44 -14.45 9.38
C GLU A 46 10.31 -12.92 9.61
N ASP A 47 10.92 -12.37 10.66
CA ASP A 47 11.01 -10.91 10.83
C ASP A 47 12.13 -10.28 9.98
N ALA A 48 13.03 -11.08 9.41
CA ALA A 48 14.07 -10.62 8.48
C ALA A 48 13.59 -10.53 7.01
N GLU A 49 12.46 -11.14 6.64
CA GLU A 49 11.93 -11.08 5.26
C GLU A 49 11.50 -9.67 4.81
N ALA A 50 11.28 -8.74 5.73
CA ALA A 50 11.12 -7.33 5.38
C ALA A 50 12.44 -6.66 4.94
N THR A 51 13.59 -7.30 5.19
CA THR A 51 14.92 -6.83 4.72
C THR A 51 15.33 -7.46 3.40
N ASP A 52 14.74 -8.60 3.03
CA ASP A 52 15.09 -9.35 1.83
C ASP A 52 14.51 -8.72 0.55
N ASP A 53 13.42 -7.96 0.63
CA ASP A 53 12.90 -7.20 -0.52
C ASP A 53 13.88 -6.11 -1.00
N LEU A 54 14.76 -5.60 -0.11
CA LEU A 54 15.80 -4.66 -0.52
C LEU A 54 17.03 -5.39 -1.09
N SER A 55 17.39 -6.53 -0.51
CA SER A 55 18.51 -7.34 -1.00
C SER A 55 18.11 -8.13 -2.25
N ALA A 56 16.85 -8.59 -2.38
CA ALA A 56 16.33 -9.18 -3.60
C ALA A 56 16.22 -8.15 -4.73
N GLY A 57 15.82 -6.92 -4.43
CA GLY A 57 15.83 -5.81 -5.38
C GLY A 57 17.25 -5.41 -5.79
N LEU A 58 18.21 -5.50 -4.88
CA LEU A 58 19.64 -5.27 -5.17
C LEU A 58 20.25 -6.45 -5.94
N GLN A 59 19.83 -7.67 -5.66
CA GLN A 59 20.32 -8.87 -6.31
C GLN A 59 19.75 -9.04 -7.73
N ASP A 60 18.50 -8.67 -7.97
CA ASP A 60 17.92 -8.53 -9.32
C ASP A 60 18.53 -7.35 -10.10
N ALA A 61 18.97 -6.31 -9.39
CA ALA A 61 19.61 -5.16 -10.02
C ALA A 61 21.09 -5.40 -10.37
N PHE A 62 21.78 -6.27 -9.62
CA PHE A 62 23.21 -6.56 -9.82
C PHE A 62 23.50 -7.97 -10.37
N GLY A 63 22.50 -8.84 -10.48
CA GLY A 63 22.63 -10.24 -10.88
C GLY A 63 22.36 -10.55 -12.36
N GLY A 64 22.17 -9.56 -13.23
CA GLY A 64 22.02 -9.76 -14.67
C GLY A 64 23.34 -10.13 -15.37
N PRO A 65 23.31 -10.92 -16.46
CA PRO A 65 24.52 -11.32 -17.16
C PRO A 65 25.26 -10.11 -17.72
N TYR A 66 26.54 -10.04 -17.46
CA TYR A 66 27.47 -9.10 -18.09
C TYR A 66 27.40 -9.27 -19.61
N PHE A 67 26.79 -8.33 -20.30
CA PHE A 67 27.01 -8.17 -21.71
C PHE A 67 28.28 -7.34 -21.91
N ASP A 68 29.25 -7.95 -22.53
CA ASP A 68 30.48 -7.32 -23.03
C ASP A 68 30.08 -6.33 -24.14
N ILE A 69 29.93 -5.05 -23.79
CA ILE A 69 29.76 -4.01 -24.78
C ILE A 69 31.18 -3.56 -25.11
N GLY A 70 31.68 -4.06 -26.23
CA GLY A 70 32.88 -3.55 -26.87
C GLY A 70 32.75 -2.04 -27.13
N PRO A 71 33.85 -1.32 -27.26
CA PRO A 71 33.87 0.13 -27.35
C PRO A 71 33.17 0.59 -28.64
N THR A 72 31.91 1.04 -28.53
CA THR A 72 31.28 1.81 -29.58
C THR A 72 31.79 3.25 -29.49
N SER A 73 32.78 3.53 -30.33
CA SER A 73 33.23 4.85 -30.69
C SER A 73 32.17 5.56 -31.54
N ASP A 74 31.15 6.13 -30.98
CA ASP A 74 30.28 7.10 -31.67
C ASP A 74 29.57 8.01 -30.67
N PHE A 75 30.38 8.75 -29.90
CA PHE A 75 29.95 9.99 -29.28
C PHE A 75 30.80 11.12 -29.87
N ILE A 76 30.47 11.51 -31.09
CA ILE A 76 31.02 12.69 -31.73
C ILE A 76 30.04 13.84 -31.51
N ASP A 77 30.56 14.84 -30.81
CA ASP A 77 30.26 16.26 -30.90
C ASP A 77 28.89 16.68 -31.49
N ASN A 78 27.96 16.97 -30.58
CA ASN A 78 27.00 18.05 -30.88
C ASN A 78 27.26 19.19 -29.89
N GLU A 79 27.83 20.25 -30.41
CA GLU A 79 28.02 21.53 -29.73
C GLU A 79 26.68 22.04 -29.18
N PHE A 80 26.57 22.07 -27.87
CA PHE A 80 25.50 22.75 -27.16
C PHE A 80 25.61 24.26 -27.35
N PRO A 81 24.52 24.98 -27.62
CA PRO A 81 24.55 26.45 -27.65
C PRO A 81 24.86 26.97 -26.23
N ARG A 82 26.06 27.45 -26.05
CA ARG A 82 26.50 28.12 -24.83
C ARG A 82 25.82 29.47 -24.73
N ASN A 83 24.73 29.54 -23.91
CA ASN A 83 24.37 30.82 -23.29
C ASN A 83 23.47 30.58 -22.07
N SER A 84 23.87 31.13 -20.94
CA SER A 84 23.17 31.36 -19.68
C SER A 84 22.94 30.18 -18.77
N ASN A 85 23.97 29.57 -18.23
CA ASN A 85 24.05 29.07 -16.87
C ASN A 85 25.43 28.43 -16.62
N ASP A 86 26.48 29.17 -16.78
CA ASP A 86 27.91 28.75 -16.67
C ASP A 86 28.25 27.99 -15.38
N LYS A 87 27.43 28.11 -14.32
CA LYS A 87 27.65 27.37 -13.07
C LYS A 87 27.03 25.95 -13.09
N TYR A 88 25.90 25.76 -13.74
CA TYR A 88 25.23 24.47 -13.74
C TYR A 88 25.88 23.49 -14.73
N ASP A 89 26.30 24.00 -15.89
CA ASP A 89 26.98 23.19 -16.92
C ASP A 89 28.43 22.83 -16.48
N ALA A 90 29.17 23.75 -15.87
CA ALA A 90 30.47 23.46 -15.28
C ALA A 90 30.39 22.45 -14.12
N LEU A 91 29.24 22.38 -13.46
CA LEU A 91 28.96 21.48 -12.36
C LEU A 91 28.59 20.06 -12.84
N LEU A 92 27.78 19.97 -13.87
CA LEU A 92 27.46 18.70 -14.53
C LEU A 92 28.73 18.06 -15.12
N ASP A 93 29.57 18.87 -15.73
CA ASP A 93 30.87 18.42 -16.24
C ASP A 93 31.78 17.91 -15.10
N SER A 94 31.79 18.59 -13.95
CA SER A 94 32.59 18.15 -12.78
C SER A 94 32.12 16.85 -12.17
N VAL A 95 30.84 16.53 -12.28
CA VAL A 95 30.17 15.33 -11.74
C VAL A 95 30.38 14.12 -12.62
N HIS A 96 30.42 14.32 -13.93
CA HIS A 96 30.70 13.27 -14.91
C HIS A 96 32.21 13.01 -15.12
N ASN A 97 33.06 13.82 -14.53
CA ASN A 97 34.51 13.62 -14.59
C ASN A 97 34.89 12.23 -14.05
N PRO A 98 35.77 11.51 -14.72
CA PRO A 98 36.29 10.24 -14.22
C PRO A 98 36.97 10.45 -12.87
N LEU A 99 36.93 9.47 -11.99
CA LEU A 99 37.49 9.52 -10.63
C LEU A 99 38.99 9.88 -10.64
N TYR A 100 39.71 9.43 -11.67
CA TYR A 100 41.11 9.76 -11.98
C TYR A 100 41.36 9.64 -13.48
N GLU A 101 42.44 10.20 -13.99
CA GLU A 101 42.74 10.15 -15.42
C GLU A 101 42.78 8.73 -15.97
N ASN A 102 41.99 8.46 -17.05
CA ASN A 102 41.76 7.14 -17.65
C ASN A 102 40.87 6.15 -16.83
N CYS A 103 40.14 6.61 -15.82
CA CYS A 103 39.17 5.80 -15.14
C CYS A 103 37.88 5.68 -15.98
N THR A 104 37.69 4.54 -16.66
CA THR A 104 36.51 4.28 -17.50
C THR A 104 35.32 3.71 -16.70
N LYS A 105 35.55 3.19 -15.48
CA LYS A 105 34.56 2.48 -14.68
C LYS A 105 33.77 3.36 -13.72
N PHE A 106 34.40 4.43 -13.23
CA PHE A 106 33.82 5.24 -12.15
C PHE A 106 33.96 6.73 -12.43
N SER A 107 32.82 7.45 -12.38
CA SER A 107 32.82 8.90 -12.25
C SER A 107 32.92 9.30 -10.76
N VAL A 108 33.26 10.53 -10.49
CA VAL A 108 33.30 11.08 -9.10
C VAL A 108 31.96 10.90 -8.42
N LEU A 109 30.86 11.18 -9.12
CA LEU A 109 29.51 11.03 -8.56
C LEU A 109 29.20 9.56 -8.24
N SER A 110 29.51 8.62 -9.14
CA SER A 110 29.20 7.20 -8.92
C SER A 110 29.93 6.62 -7.70
N VAL A 111 31.17 7.04 -7.45
CA VAL A 111 31.93 6.65 -6.26
C VAL A 111 31.37 7.29 -5.00
N VAL A 112 31.06 8.58 -5.05
CA VAL A 112 30.46 9.32 -3.93
C VAL A 112 29.16 8.64 -3.49
N VAL A 113 28.29 8.28 -4.45
CA VAL A 113 27.02 7.61 -4.17
C VAL A 113 27.25 6.23 -3.52
N LYS A 114 28.11 5.39 -4.10
CA LYS A 114 28.40 4.06 -3.56
C LYS A 114 29.00 4.12 -2.15
N LEU A 115 29.93 5.01 -1.91
CA LEU A 115 30.54 5.16 -0.57
C LEU A 115 29.56 5.71 0.46
N MET A 116 28.72 6.65 0.06
CA MET A 116 27.67 7.17 0.94
C MET A 116 26.63 6.10 1.29
N ASN A 117 26.25 5.26 0.32
CA ASN A 117 25.36 4.12 0.59
C ASN A 117 25.98 3.15 1.60
N LEU A 118 27.25 2.76 1.40
CA LEU A 118 27.96 1.94 2.38
C LEU A 118 28.00 2.58 3.77
N LYS A 119 28.19 3.92 3.84
CA LYS A 119 28.14 4.66 5.11
C LYS A 119 26.77 4.50 5.80
N VAL A 120 25.66 4.61 5.04
CA VAL A 120 24.31 4.56 5.60
C VAL A 120 23.95 3.14 6.02
N ILE A 121 24.12 2.16 5.14
CA ILE A 121 23.80 0.74 5.42
C ILE A 121 24.59 0.25 6.65
N ASN A 122 25.88 0.53 6.70
CA ASN A 122 26.75 0.09 7.80
C ASN A 122 26.76 1.05 8.99
N LYS A 123 25.90 2.10 8.98
CA LYS A 123 25.76 3.08 10.08
C LYS A 123 27.10 3.73 10.51
N TRP A 124 28.03 3.96 9.57
CA TRP A 124 29.35 4.55 9.88
C TRP A 124 29.25 5.98 10.40
N THR A 125 30.10 6.31 11.35
CA THR A 125 30.23 7.68 11.87
C THR A 125 30.83 8.60 10.80
N ASP A 126 30.55 9.92 10.88
CA ASP A 126 31.12 10.89 9.95
C ASP A 126 32.65 10.90 9.99
N LYS A 127 33.21 10.73 11.18
CA LYS A 127 34.68 10.61 11.36
C LYS A 127 35.24 9.36 10.69
N GLY A 128 34.64 8.20 10.90
CA GLY A 128 35.10 6.96 10.26
C GLY A 128 34.97 7.02 8.73
N PHE A 129 33.96 7.72 8.22
CA PHE A 129 33.81 7.97 6.79
C PHE A 129 34.86 8.95 6.25
N ASP A 130 35.19 10.03 6.98
CA ASP A 130 36.26 10.95 6.64
C ASP A 130 37.62 10.25 6.56
N ASP A 131 37.88 9.34 7.53
CA ASP A 131 39.14 8.58 7.57
C ASP A 131 39.21 7.58 6.39
N LEU A 132 38.09 6.95 6.02
CA LEU A 132 38.01 6.12 4.82
C LEU A 132 38.27 6.92 3.53
N LEU A 133 37.62 8.07 3.39
CA LEU A 133 37.82 8.93 2.20
C LEU A 133 39.25 9.37 2.04
N LYS A 134 39.94 9.74 3.14
CA LYS A 134 41.36 10.09 3.12
C LYS A 134 42.20 8.89 2.67
N CYS A 135 41.95 7.70 3.25
CA CYS A 135 42.65 6.48 2.87
C CYS A 135 42.46 6.17 1.38
N LEU A 136 41.23 6.24 0.87
CA LEU A 136 40.94 6.06 -0.55
C LEU A 136 41.65 7.11 -1.42
N LYS A 137 41.67 8.37 -0.99
CA LYS A 137 42.36 9.44 -1.69
C LYS A 137 43.86 9.16 -1.85
N GLU A 138 44.51 8.60 -0.82
CA GLU A 138 45.91 8.20 -0.82
C GLU A 138 46.19 6.92 -1.63
N MET A 139 45.21 6.00 -1.71
CA MET A 139 45.33 4.73 -2.46
C MET A 139 45.09 4.89 -3.96
N LEU A 140 44.37 5.95 -4.38
CA LEU A 140 44.09 6.21 -5.79
C LEU A 140 45.27 6.96 -6.46
N PRO A 141 45.44 6.87 -7.79
CA PRO A 141 46.46 7.57 -8.51
C PRO A 141 46.49 9.08 -8.22
N ASP A 142 47.71 9.68 -8.28
CA ASP A 142 47.87 11.12 -8.10
C ASP A 142 46.99 11.90 -9.08
N GLY A 143 46.41 13.01 -8.61
CA GLY A 143 45.47 13.80 -9.41
C GLY A 143 44.01 13.30 -9.37
N ASN A 144 43.69 12.26 -8.58
CA ASN A 144 42.31 11.79 -8.44
C ASN A 144 41.38 12.84 -7.80
N HIS A 145 40.08 12.74 -8.15
CA HIS A 145 39.03 13.65 -7.71
C HIS A 145 38.23 13.13 -6.51
N CYS A 146 38.71 12.10 -5.80
CA CYS A 146 38.03 11.55 -4.62
C CYS A 146 37.89 12.65 -3.54
N PRO A 147 36.67 12.88 -2.97
CA PRO A 147 36.54 13.84 -1.87
C PRO A 147 37.26 13.34 -0.61
N ILE A 148 37.71 14.25 0.25
CA ILE A 148 38.48 13.93 1.46
C ILE A 148 37.67 14.02 2.75
N SER A 149 36.41 14.40 2.65
CA SER A 149 35.52 14.49 3.82
C SER A 149 34.06 14.36 3.46
N TYR A 150 33.27 13.93 4.43
CA TYR A 150 31.81 13.88 4.37
C TYR A 150 31.21 15.25 4.01
N TYR A 151 31.79 16.33 4.50
CA TYR A 151 31.36 17.69 4.14
C TYR A 151 31.49 17.98 2.64
N GLN A 152 32.63 17.62 2.04
CA GLN A 152 32.83 17.77 0.59
C GLN A 152 31.87 16.89 -0.21
N THR A 153 31.66 15.65 0.24
CA THR A 153 30.75 14.71 -0.36
C THR A 153 29.31 15.26 -0.35
N ARG A 154 28.84 15.76 0.80
CA ARG A 154 27.53 16.41 0.91
C ARG A 154 27.37 17.64 0.02
N ARG A 155 28.43 18.42 -0.09
CA ARG A 155 28.45 19.62 -0.94
C ARG A 155 28.29 19.25 -2.41
N LEU A 156 29.02 18.25 -2.91
CA LEU A 156 28.86 17.73 -4.26
C LEU A 156 27.43 17.27 -4.54
N LEU A 157 26.81 16.54 -3.61
CA LEU A 157 25.42 16.09 -3.74
C LEU A 157 24.42 17.26 -3.77
N SER A 158 24.61 18.27 -2.94
CA SER A 158 23.77 19.47 -2.92
C SER A 158 23.87 20.26 -4.22
N GLU A 159 25.07 20.36 -4.79
CA GLU A 159 25.33 21.05 -6.04
C GLU A 159 24.62 20.38 -7.23
N VAL A 160 24.40 19.07 -7.20
CA VAL A 160 23.63 18.30 -8.21
C VAL A 160 22.09 18.39 -8.00
N GLY A 161 21.63 19.24 -7.07
CA GLY A 161 20.20 19.39 -6.77
C GLY A 161 19.60 18.26 -5.92
N LEU A 162 20.44 17.44 -5.31
CA LEU A 162 20.07 16.30 -4.47
C LEU A 162 20.24 16.58 -2.97
N GLY A 163 20.21 17.82 -2.57
CA GLY A 163 20.31 18.22 -1.19
C GLY A 163 18.94 18.44 -0.53
N TYR A 164 19.01 18.81 0.75
CA TYR A 164 17.90 19.42 1.46
C TYR A 164 18.41 20.70 2.16
N GLU A 165 17.50 21.63 2.35
CA GLU A 165 17.76 22.86 3.08
C GLU A 165 17.19 22.75 4.51
N GLN A 166 17.82 23.48 5.44
CA GLN A 166 17.37 23.57 6.82
C GLN A 166 16.76 24.94 7.06
N ILE A 167 15.49 24.98 7.44
CA ILE A 167 14.76 26.19 7.76
C ILE A 167 14.50 26.19 9.27
N ASP A 168 14.97 27.21 9.96
CA ASP A 168 14.73 27.35 11.39
C ASP A 168 13.26 27.63 11.66
N VAL A 169 12.72 27.04 12.72
CA VAL A 169 11.31 27.13 13.11
C VAL A 169 11.22 27.75 14.50
N CYS A 170 10.18 28.53 14.75
CA CYS A 170 9.87 29.03 16.08
C CYS A 170 9.64 27.86 17.05
N GLN A 171 10.14 27.95 18.29
CA GLN A 171 9.95 26.89 19.32
C GLN A 171 8.50 26.56 19.63
N TYR A 172 7.54 27.40 19.23
CA TYR A 172 6.11 27.23 19.40
C TYR A 172 5.34 27.03 18.07
N ASP A 173 6.02 26.67 16.99
CA ASP A 173 5.47 26.43 15.65
C ASP A 173 4.75 27.66 15.03
N CYS A 174 5.00 28.89 15.53
CA CYS A 174 4.28 30.08 15.09
C CYS A 174 4.63 30.50 13.65
N ALA A 175 5.91 30.41 13.27
CA ALA A 175 6.43 30.88 11.99
C ALA A 175 7.72 30.16 11.62
N LEU A 176 8.01 30.09 10.32
CA LEU A 176 9.31 29.73 9.77
C LEU A 176 10.20 30.99 9.67
N PHE A 177 11.49 30.83 9.95
CA PHE A 177 12.51 31.83 9.62
C PHE A 177 12.93 31.67 8.14
N TYR A 178 12.01 32.00 7.25
CA TYR A 178 12.06 31.79 5.81
C TYR A 178 11.52 33.03 5.06
N GLY A 179 11.92 33.25 3.82
CA GLY A 179 11.48 34.38 3.01
C GLY A 179 11.78 35.72 3.70
N GLU A 180 10.76 36.52 3.94
CA GLU A 180 10.88 37.84 4.61
C GLU A 180 11.43 37.72 6.04
N ASN A 181 11.22 36.60 6.73
CA ASN A 181 11.67 36.37 8.10
C ASN A 181 13.03 35.66 8.16
N ALA A 182 13.72 35.40 7.06
CA ALA A 182 14.97 34.62 7.02
C ALA A 182 16.08 35.19 7.93
N ASN A 183 16.18 36.50 8.03
CA ASN A 183 17.17 37.19 8.82
C ASN A 183 16.70 37.57 10.24
N ALA A 184 15.46 37.27 10.60
CA ALA A 184 14.91 37.59 11.92
C ALA A 184 15.57 36.73 13.02
N THR A 185 15.87 37.34 14.15
CA THR A 185 16.44 36.70 15.34
C THR A 185 15.36 36.34 16.38
N MET A 186 14.15 36.89 16.20
CA MET A 186 12.99 36.68 17.06
C MET A 186 11.78 36.34 16.21
N CYS A 187 10.91 35.49 16.72
CA CYS A 187 9.67 35.13 16.05
C CYS A 187 8.77 36.36 15.81
N PRO A 188 8.29 36.61 14.60
CA PRO A 188 7.44 37.78 14.33
C PRO A 188 6.11 37.76 15.09
N ILE A 189 5.62 36.57 15.48
CA ILE A 189 4.34 36.35 16.15
C ILE A 189 4.48 36.37 17.67
N CYS A 190 5.15 35.39 18.26
CA CYS A 190 5.25 35.26 19.72
C CYS A 190 6.46 35.98 20.34
N LYS A 191 7.34 36.59 19.53
CA LYS A 191 8.54 37.31 19.98
C LYS A 191 9.56 36.45 20.74
N SER A 192 9.46 35.11 20.69
CA SER A 192 10.51 34.25 21.26
C SER A 192 11.78 34.27 20.42
N SER A 193 12.93 33.98 21.06
CA SER A 193 14.22 33.88 20.36
C SER A 193 14.21 32.74 19.32
N ARG A 194 14.87 32.94 18.20
CA ARG A 194 15.16 31.90 17.18
C ARG A 194 16.09 30.83 17.73
N TYR A 195 16.99 31.18 18.63
CA TYR A 195 18.09 30.35 19.09
C TYR A 195 18.00 30.01 20.58
N VAL A 196 18.40 28.79 20.94
CA VAL A 196 18.54 28.33 22.32
C VAL A 196 19.82 28.96 22.95
N ARG A 197 20.99 28.73 22.31
CA ARG A 197 22.29 29.27 22.73
C ARG A 197 23.21 29.29 21.48
N ASN A 198 24.13 30.24 21.43
CA ASN A 198 25.23 30.29 20.43
C ASN A 198 24.80 30.02 18.98
N LYS A 199 23.70 30.61 18.53
CA LYS A 199 23.11 30.43 17.20
C LYS A 199 22.61 28.99 16.91
N ILE A 200 22.35 28.16 17.94
CA ILE A 200 21.73 26.86 17.75
C ILE A 200 20.21 27.06 17.72
N PRO A 201 19.51 26.74 16.62
CA PRO A 201 18.07 26.93 16.54
C PRO A 201 17.32 25.93 17.43
N HIS A 202 16.11 26.30 17.86
CA HIS A 202 15.25 25.43 18.66
C HIS A 202 14.77 24.21 17.84
N ILE A 203 14.26 24.46 16.65
CA ILE A 203 13.66 23.45 15.75
C ILE A 203 14.12 23.76 14.34
N GLN A 204 14.33 22.73 13.52
CA GLN A 204 14.68 22.86 12.11
C GLN A 204 13.80 21.98 11.24
N LEU A 205 13.08 22.60 10.30
CA LEU A 205 12.40 21.93 9.21
C LEU A 205 13.42 21.53 8.15
N ARG A 206 13.32 20.34 7.60
CA ARG A 206 14.09 19.92 6.44
C ARG A 206 13.25 20.05 5.18
N TRP A 207 13.68 20.90 4.28
CA TRP A 207 13.03 21.18 3.02
C TRP A 207 13.83 20.58 1.88
N PHE A 208 13.18 19.75 1.07
CA PHE A 208 13.69 19.11 -0.12
C PHE A 208 13.06 19.78 -1.34
N PRO A 209 13.72 20.77 -1.98
CA PRO A 209 13.12 21.51 -3.10
C PRO A 209 12.69 20.59 -4.24
N ILE A 210 11.42 20.66 -4.62
CA ILE A 210 10.83 19.75 -5.61
C ILE A 210 11.17 20.16 -7.06
N LYS A 211 11.45 21.45 -7.30
CA LYS A 211 11.83 21.96 -8.63
C LYS A 211 13.04 21.21 -9.20
N ALA A 212 14.08 21.05 -8.40
CA ALA A 212 15.30 20.33 -8.82
C ALA A 212 15.01 18.84 -9.09
N ARG A 213 14.19 18.20 -8.23
CA ARG A 213 13.80 16.79 -8.38
C ARG A 213 12.96 16.55 -9.61
N LEU A 214 11.99 17.42 -9.88
CA LEU A 214 11.17 17.34 -11.10
C LEU A 214 11.99 17.57 -12.38
N LYS A 215 12.92 18.57 -12.39
CA LYS A 215 13.84 18.77 -13.52
C LYS A 215 14.67 17.53 -13.79
N ARG A 216 15.15 16.85 -12.74
CA ARG A 216 15.94 15.63 -12.85
C ARG A 216 15.17 14.48 -13.53
N LEU A 217 13.85 14.35 -13.33
CA LEU A 217 13.05 13.33 -14.02
C LEU A 217 13.09 13.49 -15.55
N PHE A 218 13.37 14.69 -16.06
CA PHE A 218 13.50 14.96 -17.49
C PHE A 218 14.96 15.01 -17.97
N SER A 219 15.95 14.93 -17.08
CA SER A 219 17.38 14.95 -17.46
C SER A 219 17.90 13.62 -18.01
N SER A 220 17.19 12.53 -17.79
CA SER A 220 17.49 11.20 -18.35
C SER A 220 16.52 10.89 -19.48
N LYS A 221 17.01 10.38 -20.64
CA LYS A 221 16.16 9.98 -21.78
C LYS A 221 15.07 8.99 -21.40
N HIS A 222 15.43 8.00 -20.56
CA HIS A 222 14.49 6.96 -20.14
C HIS A 222 13.37 7.54 -19.27
N THR A 223 13.70 8.24 -18.18
CA THR A 223 12.70 8.80 -17.27
C THR A 223 11.86 9.88 -17.96
N ALA A 224 12.45 10.73 -18.82
CA ALA A 224 11.72 11.72 -19.61
C ALA A 224 10.67 11.08 -20.54
N LYS A 225 11.00 9.95 -21.19
CA LYS A 225 10.05 9.15 -21.97
C LYS A 225 8.93 8.59 -21.08
N VAL A 226 9.29 7.99 -19.96
CA VAL A 226 8.33 7.37 -19.02
C VAL A 226 7.38 8.41 -18.40
N MET A 227 7.84 9.64 -18.14
CA MET A 227 7.01 10.74 -17.63
C MET A 227 5.88 11.16 -18.59
N ARG A 228 5.90 10.76 -19.84
CA ARG A 228 4.86 11.04 -20.85
C ARG A 228 3.84 9.92 -20.99
N TRP A 229 4.12 8.76 -20.36
CA TRP A 229 3.36 7.52 -20.53
C TRP A 229 1.84 7.71 -20.37
N HIS A 230 1.40 8.46 -19.34
CA HIS A 230 -0.02 8.64 -19.03
C HIS A 230 -0.85 9.21 -20.19
N LYS A 231 -0.24 9.98 -21.09
CA LYS A 231 -0.91 10.64 -22.21
C LYS A 231 -0.56 10.03 -23.57
N GLU A 232 0.72 9.68 -23.78
CA GLU A 232 1.22 9.26 -25.08
C GLU A 232 1.07 7.75 -25.29
N VAL A 233 1.31 6.96 -24.25
CA VAL A 233 1.41 5.49 -24.34
C VAL A 233 0.17 4.80 -23.79
N ARG A 234 -0.36 5.24 -22.66
CA ARG A 234 -1.54 4.62 -22.02
C ARG A 234 -2.75 4.69 -22.95
N LYS A 235 -3.43 3.56 -23.16
CA LYS A 235 -4.70 3.49 -23.89
C LYS A 235 -5.85 3.89 -22.96
N ASP A 236 -6.68 4.83 -23.39
CA ASP A 236 -7.90 5.22 -22.70
C ASP A 236 -9.06 4.34 -23.18
N GLU A 237 -9.68 3.60 -22.27
CA GLU A 237 -10.83 2.75 -22.56
C GLU A 237 -12.08 3.31 -21.86
N PRO A 238 -13.09 3.76 -22.62
CA PRO A 238 -14.31 4.29 -22.03
C PRO A 238 -14.99 3.28 -21.10
N GLY A 239 -15.38 3.72 -19.89
CA GLY A 239 -16.08 2.88 -18.92
C GLY A 239 -15.18 2.02 -18.04
N ILE A 240 -13.87 2.06 -18.23
CA ILE A 240 -12.91 1.30 -17.42
C ILE A 240 -11.93 2.25 -16.73
N LEU A 241 -11.73 2.06 -15.43
CA LEU A 241 -10.78 2.83 -14.62
C LEU A 241 -9.63 1.93 -14.18
N ARG A 242 -8.40 2.24 -14.62
CA ARG A 242 -7.16 1.52 -14.25
C ARG A 242 -6.08 2.44 -13.70
N HIS A 243 -6.22 3.74 -13.94
CA HIS A 243 -5.26 4.76 -13.56
C HIS A 243 -5.98 6.04 -13.08
N PRO A 244 -5.37 6.90 -12.24
CA PRO A 244 -5.95 8.19 -11.87
C PRO A 244 -6.39 9.06 -13.04
N ALA A 245 -5.70 8.96 -14.18
CA ALA A 245 -6.07 9.70 -15.41
C ALA A 245 -7.41 9.26 -16.02
N ASP A 246 -7.95 8.11 -15.64
CA ASP A 246 -9.27 7.64 -16.08
C ASP A 246 -10.40 8.27 -15.26
N GLY A 247 -10.09 8.83 -14.07
CA GLY A 247 -11.05 9.43 -13.17
C GLY A 247 -11.54 10.80 -13.62
N ASP A 248 -12.78 11.12 -13.22
CA ASP A 248 -13.45 12.36 -13.63
C ASP A 248 -12.75 13.62 -13.10
N ALA A 249 -12.10 13.56 -11.94
CA ALA A 249 -11.38 14.71 -11.38
C ALA A 249 -10.19 15.12 -12.26
N TRP A 250 -9.43 14.14 -12.77
CA TRP A 250 -8.34 14.42 -13.71
C TRP A 250 -8.86 14.97 -15.04
N LYS A 251 -9.88 14.33 -15.62
CA LYS A 251 -10.50 14.76 -16.89
C LYS A 251 -11.09 16.17 -16.76
N HIS A 252 -11.72 16.47 -15.63
CA HIS A 252 -12.23 17.81 -15.33
C HIS A 252 -11.10 18.83 -15.22
N PHE A 253 -10.01 18.51 -14.52
CA PHE A 253 -8.84 19.36 -14.36
C PHE A 253 -8.24 19.70 -15.74
N ASP A 254 -8.02 18.71 -16.59
CA ASP A 254 -7.45 18.89 -17.93
C ASP A 254 -8.38 19.71 -18.83
N LYS A 255 -9.69 19.55 -18.70
CA LYS A 255 -10.68 20.37 -19.43
C LYS A 255 -10.69 21.82 -18.93
N THR A 256 -10.53 22.04 -17.62
CA THR A 256 -10.54 23.38 -17.01
C THR A 256 -9.25 24.14 -17.31
N TYR A 257 -8.12 23.44 -17.42
CA TYR A 257 -6.78 24.01 -17.66
C TYR A 257 -6.12 23.42 -18.91
N PRO A 258 -6.65 23.72 -20.12
CA PRO A 258 -6.15 23.12 -21.36
C PRO A 258 -4.69 23.47 -21.65
N GLU A 259 -4.23 24.66 -21.26
CA GLU A 259 -2.81 25.05 -21.39
C GLU A 259 -1.85 24.19 -20.56
N PHE A 260 -2.30 23.72 -19.39
CA PHE A 260 -1.55 22.78 -18.57
C PHE A 260 -1.59 21.36 -19.17
N ALA A 261 -2.75 20.98 -19.70
CA ALA A 261 -3.03 19.65 -20.20
C ALA A 261 -2.41 19.36 -21.58
N VAL A 262 -2.13 20.40 -22.39
CA VAL A 262 -1.62 20.22 -23.76
C VAL A 262 -0.25 19.58 -23.79
N ASP A 263 0.64 19.92 -22.85
CA ASP A 263 1.96 19.34 -22.72
C ASP A 263 1.93 18.06 -21.85
N SER A 264 2.33 16.94 -22.43
CA SER A 264 2.40 15.64 -21.74
C SER A 264 3.42 15.63 -20.57
N ARG A 265 4.36 16.58 -20.56
CA ARG A 265 5.38 16.76 -19.53
C ARG A 265 4.88 17.51 -18.29
N SER A 266 3.71 18.13 -18.35
CA SER A 266 3.07 18.75 -17.18
C SER A 266 2.80 17.68 -16.11
N VAL A 267 3.31 17.88 -14.87
CA VAL A 267 3.32 16.86 -13.81
C VAL A 267 2.09 16.99 -12.92
N ARG A 268 1.38 15.90 -12.73
CA ARG A 268 0.24 15.79 -11.82
C ARG A 268 0.59 14.91 -10.65
N MET A 269 0.37 15.42 -9.44
CA MET A 269 0.84 14.77 -8.21
C MET A 269 -0.26 14.61 -7.17
N GLY A 270 -0.14 13.60 -6.32
CA GLY A 270 -0.81 13.50 -5.03
C GLY A 270 0.13 13.97 -3.92
N LEU A 271 -0.40 14.64 -2.89
CA LEU A 271 0.33 15.00 -1.68
C LEU A 271 -0.05 14.04 -0.56
N ALA A 272 0.88 13.22 -0.11
CA ALA A 272 0.69 12.30 1.01
C ALA A 272 1.41 12.80 2.26
N SER A 273 0.75 12.72 3.42
CA SER A 273 1.36 13.06 4.71
C SER A 273 0.64 12.39 5.85
N ASP A 274 1.42 11.95 6.83
CA ASP A 274 0.95 11.36 8.08
C ASP A 274 2.07 11.42 9.13
N GLY A 275 1.71 11.27 10.43
CA GLY A 275 2.65 11.22 11.52
C GLY A 275 3.13 9.81 11.82
N PHE A 276 4.43 9.62 12.05
CA PHE A 276 4.95 8.32 12.46
C PHE A 276 6.02 8.44 13.54
N ASN A 277 6.07 7.46 14.43
CA ASN A 277 7.15 7.33 15.40
C ASN A 277 8.39 6.73 14.70
N PRO A 278 9.53 7.44 14.65
CA PRO A 278 10.74 6.95 14.00
C PRO A 278 11.48 5.86 14.80
N PHE A 279 11.10 5.63 16.06
CA PHE A 279 11.72 4.65 16.95
C PHE A 279 10.95 3.34 16.95
N SER A 280 11.65 2.23 17.10
CA SER A 280 11.03 0.91 17.14
C SER A 280 10.34 0.62 18.48
N ASN A 281 10.69 1.33 19.55
CA ASN A 281 10.03 1.18 20.85
C ASN A 281 8.86 2.17 20.98
N MET A 282 7.74 1.68 21.48
CA MET A 282 6.52 2.48 21.70
C MET A 282 6.55 3.32 22.98
N THR A 283 7.58 3.20 23.82
CA THR A 283 7.68 3.92 25.09
C THR A 283 8.03 5.40 24.93
N SER A 284 8.56 5.79 23.76
CA SER A 284 8.92 7.16 23.44
C SER A 284 7.87 7.74 22.48
N MET A 285 7.04 8.66 22.98
CA MET A 285 6.09 9.41 22.14
C MET A 285 6.86 10.44 21.31
N TYR A 286 7.06 10.14 20.04
CA TYR A 286 7.72 11.02 19.08
C TYR A 286 7.00 10.93 17.73
N SER A 287 6.63 12.06 17.14
CA SER A 287 5.89 12.11 15.88
C SER A 287 6.67 12.93 14.83
N LEU A 288 7.13 12.28 13.76
CA LEU A 288 7.70 12.91 12.57
C LEU A 288 6.66 12.94 11.46
N TRP A 289 6.64 14.03 10.68
CA TRP A 289 5.64 14.23 9.63
C TRP A 289 6.32 14.47 8.27
N PRO A 290 6.52 13.44 7.45
CA PRO A 290 6.97 13.62 6.07
C PRO A 290 5.83 14.16 5.19
N VAL A 291 6.18 15.05 4.27
CA VAL A 291 5.30 15.48 3.17
C VAL A 291 5.88 14.91 1.88
N ILE A 292 5.14 14.01 1.27
CA ILE A 292 5.56 13.22 0.12
C ILE A 292 4.70 13.56 -1.08
N LEU A 293 5.32 13.77 -2.23
CA LEU A 293 4.63 13.98 -3.50
C LEU A 293 4.73 12.73 -4.36
N ILE A 294 3.61 12.32 -4.93
CA ILE A 294 3.48 11.10 -5.75
C ILE A 294 3.13 11.53 -7.18
N PRO A 295 4.10 11.50 -8.12
CA PRO A 295 3.82 11.78 -9.53
C PRO A 295 3.00 10.66 -10.17
N TYR A 296 1.93 11.00 -10.87
CA TYR A 296 1.06 10.05 -11.58
C TYR A 296 1.32 9.99 -13.09
N ASN A 297 2.33 10.67 -13.58
CA ASN A 297 2.65 10.68 -15.01
C ASN A 297 3.20 9.34 -15.49
N MET A 298 3.90 8.62 -14.61
CA MET A 298 4.55 7.34 -14.89
C MET A 298 3.58 6.17 -14.76
N PRO A 299 3.85 5.02 -15.44
CA PRO A 299 3.08 3.80 -15.21
C PRO A 299 3.27 3.28 -13.78
N PRO A 300 2.25 2.65 -13.19
CA PRO A 300 2.33 2.16 -11.80
C PRO A 300 3.46 1.16 -11.53
N TRP A 301 3.83 0.38 -12.54
CA TRP A 301 4.93 -0.61 -12.44
C TRP A 301 6.33 -0.02 -12.56
N ALA A 302 6.48 1.22 -13.05
CA ALA A 302 7.78 1.88 -13.12
C ALA A 302 8.37 2.17 -11.72
N SER A 303 7.56 2.05 -10.68
CA SER A 303 8.00 2.21 -9.30
C SER A 303 7.39 1.15 -8.36
N PRO A 304 7.70 -0.14 -8.57
CA PRO A 304 7.14 -1.22 -7.75
C PRO A 304 7.49 -1.06 -6.25
N ASN A 305 8.62 -0.45 -5.94
CA ASN A 305 9.10 -0.21 -4.57
C ASN A 305 8.84 1.22 -4.07
N GLY A 306 8.04 2.04 -4.80
CA GLY A 306 7.71 3.41 -4.41
C GLY A 306 8.86 4.42 -4.58
N THR A 307 9.88 4.10 -5.37
CA THR A 307 11.06 4.94 -5.60
C THR A 307 10.76 6.29 -6.26
N ASN A 308 9.54 6.46 -6.79
CA ASN A 308 9.09 7.75 -7.36
C ASN A 308 8.38 8.64 -6.33
N TYR A 309 8.42 8.30 -5.04
CA TYR A 309 7.89 9.13 -3.97
C TYR A 309 8.90 10.24 -3.66
N LEU A 310 8.51 11.48 -3.94
CA LEU A 310 9.37 12.64 -3.75
C LEU A 310 9.11 13.25 -2.36
N MET A 311 10.05 13.12 -1.43
CA MET A 311 9.96 13.85 -0.17
C MET A 311 10.15 15.35 -0.44
N SER A 312 9.19 16.17 0.00
CA SER A 312 9.27 17.62 -0.08
C SER A 312 9.65 18.25 1.26
N LEU A 313 9.06 17.78 2.34
CA LEU A 313 9.33 18.29 3.68
C LEU A 313 9.43 17.12 4.67
N LEU A 314 10.27 17.29 5.69
CA LEU A 314 10.27 16.44 6.87
C LEU A 314 10.09 17.33 8.10
N ILE A 315 8.86 17.37 8.61
CA ILE A 315 8.48 18.19 9.76
C ILE A 315 8.98 17.49 11.02
N PRO A 316 9.81 18.13 11.83
CA PRO A 316 10.40 17.52 13.02
C PRO A 316 9.41 17.38 14.17
N GLY A 317 9.60 16.32 14.98
CA GLY A 317 8.91 16.12 16.25
C GLY A 317 9.50 16.97 17.40
N PRO A 318 9.23 16.54 18.64
CA PRO A 318 8.54 15.30 19.06
C PRO A 318 7.01 15.33 18.95
N LYS A 319 6.39 16.51 18.90
CA LYS A 319 4.93 16.65 18.85
C LYS A 319 4.43 16.82 17.42
N SER A 320 3.18 16.39 17.19
CA SER A 320 2.45 16.65 15.95
C SER A 320 2.35 18.16 15.66
N PRO A 321 2.46 18.61 14.40
CA PRO A 321 2.25 20.01 14.02
C PRO A 321 0.80 20.46 14.27
N GLY A 322 -0.17 19.55 14.26
CA GLY A 322 -1.57 19.83 14.50
C GLY A 322 -2.15 20.89 13.56
N LYS A 323 -2.92 21.83 14.10
CA LYS A 323 -3.54 22.93 13.34
C LYS A 323 -2.54 23.89 12.69
N ASP A 324 -1.28 23.92 13.16
CA ASP A 324 -0.20 24.77 12.64
C ASP A 324 0.54 24.14 11.45
N TYR A 325 0.04 23.02 10.92
CA TYR A 325 0.58 22.30 9.78
C TYR A 325 0.87 23.22 8.57
N ASP A 326 0.02 24.22 8.32
CA ASP A 326 0.16 25.18 7.22
C ASP A 326 1.44 26.04 7.30
N VAL A 327 1.95 26.26 8.51
CA VAL A 327 3.22 27.00 8.71
C VAL A 327 4.36 26.28 8.01
N PHE A 328 4.39 24.95 8.14
CA PHE A 328 5.44 24.10 7.56
C PHE A 328 5.30 23.93 6.05
N LEU A 329 4.07 23.98 5.50
CA LEU A 329 3.85 23.84 4.07
C LEU A 329 4.29 25.06 3.24
N ARG A 330 4.58 26.20 3.85
CA ARG A 330 4.86 27.46 3.16
C ARG A 330 5.89 27.33 2.03
N PRO A 331 7.09 26.73 2.23
CA PRO A 331 8.08 26.59 1.17
C PRO A 331 7.56 25.79 -0.04
N LEU A 332 6.83 24.71 0.22
CA LEU A 332 6.23 23.88 -0.83
C LEU A 332 5.15 24.65 -1.62
N ILE A 333 4.30 25.42 -0.94
CA ILE A 333 3.24 26.20 -1.62
C ILE A 333 3.85 27.26 -2.53
N GLU A 334 4.94 27.91 -2.14
CA GLU A 334 5.66 28.89 -2.97
C GLU A 334 6.27 28.22 -4.21
N GLU A 335 6.93 27.07 -4.05
CA GLU A 335 7.42 26.30 -5.19
C GLU A 335 6.29 25.87 -6.16
N LEU A 336 5.14 25.44 -5.61
CA LEU A 336 3.98 25.02 -6.43
C LEU A 336 3.37 26.20 -7.21
N LYS A 337 3.39 27.41 -6.66
CA LYS A 337 2.96 28.62 -7.40
C LYS A 337 3.89 28.88 -8.59
N GLU A 338 5.21 28.79 -8.39
CA GLU A 338 6.17 28.94 -9.48
C GLU A 338 6.02 27.83 -10.54
N LEU A 339 5.82 26.57 -10.08
CA LEU A 339 5.59 25.42 -10.97
C LEU A 339 4.26 25.50 -11.70
N TRP A 340 3.26 26.15 -11.14
CA TRP A 340 2.00 26.41 -11.83
C TRP A 340 2.18 27.37 -13.01
N GLU A 341 2.92 28.45 -12.80
CA GLU A 341 3.31 29.40 -13.88
C GLU A 341 4.26 28.73 -14.89
N GLY A 342 5.06 27.79 -14.42
CA GLY A 342 6.02 26.97 -15.17
C GLY A 342 7.43 27.54 -15.15
N ILE A 343 8.40 26.64 -15.01
CA ILE A 343 9.84 26.92 -14.97
C ILE A 343 10.54 26.29 -16.17
N GLU A 344 11.66 26.84 -16.60
CA GLU A 344 12.44 26.24 -17.68
C GLU A 344 13.11 24.92 -17.22
N ALA A 345 13.02 23.89 -18.05
CA ALA A 345 13.64 22.60 -17.85
C ALA A 345 14.11 22.03 -19.19
N TYR A 346 15.13 21.17 -19.15
CA TYR A 346 15.63 20.47 -20.31
C TYR A 346 15.05 19.06 -20.38
N ASP A 347 14.56 18.66 -21.53
CA ASP A 347 14.05 17.35 -21.82
C ASP A 347 15.07 16.56 -22.65
N SER A 348 15.74 15.60 -22.02
CA SER A 348 16.77 14.79 -22.67
C SER A 348 16.21 13.83 -23.73
N TYR A 349 14.91 13.47 -23.67
CA TYR A 349 14.31 12.59 -24.67
C TYR A 349 14.09 13.29 -26.00
N GLU A 350 13.56 14.52 -25.99
CA GLU A 350 13.38 15.33 -27.19
C GLU A 350 14.59 16.24 -27.50
N GLY A 351 15.52 16.40 -26.57
CA GLY A 351 16.68 17.29 -26.75
C GLY A 351 16.33 18.79 -26.80
N CYS A 352 15.28 19.22 -26.11
CA CYS A 352 14.80 20.59 -26.14
C CYS A 352 14.50 21.18 -24.76
N MET A 353 14.56 22.52 -24.66
CA MET A 353 14.06 23.24 -23.49
C MET A 353 12.53 23.30 -23.53
N PHE A 354 11.88 23.15 -22.37
CA PHE A 354 10.43 23.24 -22.24
C PHE A 354 10.02 23.90 -20.93
N LYS A 355 8.76 24.27 -20.85
CA LYS A 355 8.18 24.89 -19.67
C LYS A 355 7.58 23.81 -18.77
N LEU A 356 8.34 23.40 -17.73
CA LEU A 356 7.92 22.40 -16.75
C LEU A 356 6.86 23.01 -15.83
N ARG A 357 5.66 22.45 -15.84
CA ARG A 357 4.55 22.78 -14.96
C ARG A 357 4.22 21.60 -14.05
N ALA A 358 3.74 21.89 -12.82
CA ALA A 358 3.29 20.84 -11.90
C ALA A 358 2.10 21.33 -11.05
N ALA A 359 1.21 20.37 -10.71
CA ALA A 359 0.06 20.62 -9.87
C ALA A 359 -0.23 19.44 -8.94
N ILE A 360 -0.74 19.73 -7.74
CA ILE A 360 -1.29 18.74 -6.82
C ILE A 360 -2.78 18.59 -7.14
N LEU A 361 -3.21 17.34 -7.44
CA LEU A 361 -4.63 17.05 -7.71
C LEU A 361 -5.43 16.83 -6.42
N TRP A 362 -4.82 16.20 -5.41
CA TRP A 362 -5.46 15.88 -4.13
C TRP A 362 -4.44 15.59 -3.03
N THR A 363 -4.93 15.58 -1.78
CA THR A 363 -4.15 15.07 -0.64
C THR A 363 -4.53 13.63 -0.33
N ILE A 364 -3.59 12.90 0.27
CA ILE A 364 -3.72 11.51 0.73
C ILE A 364 -3.25 11.48 2.18
N SER A 365 -4.13 11.12 3.09
CA SER A 365 -3.82 11.14 4.53
C SER A 365 -4.79 10.25 5.30
N ASP A 366 -4.40 9.87 6.51
CA ASP A 366 -5.32 9.31 7.49
C ASP A 366 -6.37 10.32 7.94
N PHE A 367 -7.30 9.93 8.80
CA PHE A 367 -8.43 10.78 9.16
C PHE A 367 -8.06 11.95 10.10
N PRO A 368 -7.13 11.81 11.05
CA PRO A 368 -6.54 12.92 11.79
C PRO A 368 -5.78 13.92 10.91
N ALA A 369 -4.86 13.46 10.06
CA ALA A 369 -4.10 14.34 9.15
C ALA A 369 -5.00 15.01 8.10
N TYR A 370 -6.10 14.37 7.72
CA TYR A 370 -7.15 15.00 6.90
C TYR A 370 -7.62 16.33 7.51
N ALA A 371 -7.87 16.34 8.83
CA ALA A 371 -8.29 17.57 9.52
C ALA A 371 -7.22 18.66 9.46
N TYR A 372 -5.94 18.31 9.57
CA TYR A 372 -4.83 19.27 9.50
C TYR A 372 -4.65 19.86 8.10
N LEU A 373 -4.82 19.04 7.06
CA LEU A 373 -4.68 19.44 5.66
C LEU A 373 -5.89 20.21 5.14
N SER A 374 -7.11 19.74 5.45
CA SER A 374 -8.34 20.36 4.95
C SER A 374 -8.80 21.59 5.74
N GLY A 375 -8.53 21.60 7.04
CA GLY A 375 -9.06 22.56 8.00
C GLY A 375 -10.46 22.19 8.54
N TRP A 376 -11.05 21.07 8.10
CA TRP A 376 -12.32 20.55 8.62
C TRP A 376 -12.06 19.57 9.77
N SER A 377 -12.62 19.82 10.94
CA SER A 377 -12.51 18.89 12.07
C SER A 377 -13.24 17.58 11.77
N THR A 378 -12.53 16.46 11.90
CA THR A 378 -13.05 15.11 11.68
C THR A 378 -13.70 14.50 12.93
N ALA A 379 -13.97 15.32 13.96
CA ALA A 379 -14.61 14.92 15.23
C ALA A 379 -15.96 15.60 15.43
N GLY A 380 -16.79 15.05 16.34
CA GLY A 380 -18.07 15.61 16.74
C GLY A 380 -19.21 15.33 15.78
N LYS A 381 -20.31 16.08 15.91
CA LYS A 381 -21.56 15.84 15.16
C LYS A 381 -21.46 16.01 13.65
N LEU A 382 -20.54 16.85 13.18
CA LEU A 382 -20.29 17.14 11.76
C LEU A 382 -18.97 16.54 11.29
N ALA A 383 -18.58 15.37 11.79
CA ALA A 383 -17.27 14.78 11.49
C ALA A 383 -17.08 14.36 10.02
N CYS A 384 -18.16 14.13 9.25
CA CYS A 384 -18.03 13.74 7.84
C CYS A 384 -17.54 14.92 6.97
N PRO A 385 -16.35 14.82 6.36
CA PRO A 385 -15.79 15.91 5.56
C PRO A 385 -16.37 16.01 4.15
N VAL A 386 -17.24 15.07 3.76
CA VAL A 386 -17.94 15.07 2.47
C VAL A 386 -19.34 15.66 2.63
N CYS A 387 -20.08 15.24 3.67
CA CYS A 387 -21.41 15.76 3.95
C CYS A 387 -21.39 17.17 4.54
N LEU A 388 -20.29 17.59 5.18
CA LEU A 388 -20.11 18.88 5.84
C LEU A 388 -21.29 19.22 6.78
N GLU A 389 -22.00 20.35 6.52
CA GLU A 389 -23.16 20.79 7.30
C GLU A 389 -24.36 19.83 7.20
N ASP A 390 -24.44 19.04 6.14
CA ASP A 390 -25.53 18.06 5.92
C ASP A 390 -25.26 16.71 6.61
N THR A 391 -24.18 16.58 7.39
CA THR A 391 -23.83 15.33 8.09
C THR A 391 -24.97 14.86 8.99
N ARG A 392 -25.35 13.59 8.83
CA ARG A 392 -26.41 12.95 9.63
C ARG A 392 -25.80 12.22 10.80
N SER A 393 -26.06 12.72 12.00
CA SER A 393 -25.58 12.10 13.23
C SER A 393 -26.57 12.30 14.35
N LYS A 394 -26.53 11.42 15.34
CA LYS A 394 -27.39 11.44 16.52
C LYS A 394 -26.54 11.16 17.77
N ARG A 395 -26.69 11.99 18.79
CA ARG A 395 -26.07 11.71 20.08
C ARG A 395 -26.85 10.57 20.75
N ILE A 396 -26.14 9.57 21.21
CA ILE A 396 -26.61 8.46 22.02
C ILE A 396 -25.93 8.53 23.40
N THR A 397 -26.23 7.64 24.32
CA THR A 397 -25.79 7.71 25.73
C THR A 397 -24.28 7.94 25.88
N ASP A 398 -23.47 7.29 25.06
CA ASP A 398 -22.00 7.26 25.20
C ASP A 398 -21.26 8.05 24.12
N LYS A 399 -21.78 8.11 22.91
CA LYS A 399 -21.07 8.65 21.75
C LYS A 399 -21.97 9.24 20.68
N GLN A 400 -21.35 9.82 19.67
CA GLN A 400 -22.02 10.25 18.45
C GLN A 400 -22.13 9.05 17.48
N CYS A 401 -23.34 8.79 16.97
CA CYS A 401 -23.55 7.79 15.92
C CYS A 401 -24.00 8.44 14.61
N PHE A 402 -23.67 7.77 13.49
CA PHE A 402 -23.92 8.25 12.12
C PHE A 402 -24.86 7.28 11.44
N MET A 403 -26.14 7.40 11.70
CA MET A 403 -27.24 6.56 11.19
C MET A 403 -28.11 7.36 10.21
N GLY A 404 -29.16 6.72 9.71
CA GLY A 404 -30.13 7.32 8.81
C GLY A 404 -29.73 7.21 7.35
N HIS A 405 -29.01 6.14 6.98
CA HIS A 405 -28.60 5.88 5.59
C HIS A 405 -29.80 5.70 4.64
N GLN A 406 -31.02 5.49 5.19
CA GLN A 406 -32.25 5.47 4.41
C GLN A 406 -32.49 6.75 3.62
N CYS A 407 -31.92 7.90 4.04
CA CYS A 407 -32.03 9.17 3.32
C CYS A 407 -31.48 9.12 1.89
N TYR A 408 -30.55 8.20 1.59
CA TYR A 408 -29.99 7.98 0.26
C TYR A 408 -30.88 7.10 -0.63
N LEU A 409 -31.86 6.38 -0.06
CA LEU A 409 -32.83 5.59 -0.81
C LEU A 409 -33.84 6.50 -1.53
N ARG A 410 -34.50 5.98 -2.55
CA ARG A 410 -35.56 6.70 -3.28
C ARG A 410 -36.68 7.12 -2.31
N ASN A 411 -37.31 8.29 -2.55
CA ASN A 411 -38.28 8.87 -1.62
C ASN A 411 -39.50 7.95 -1.33
N ASN A 412 -39.86 7.06 -2.24
CA ASN A 412 -40.96 6.13 -2.09
C ASN A 412 -40.58 4.78 -1.48
N HIS A 413 -39.33 4.56 -1.18
CA HIS A 413 -38.81 3.30 -0.63
C HIS A 413 -39.46 2.97 0.71
N SER A 414 -39.86 1.69 0.91
CA SER A 414 -40.57 1.24 2.13
C SER A 414 -39.74 1.45 3.41
N TRP A 415 -38.43 1.24 3.33
CA TRP A 415 -37.50 1.38 4.46
C TRP A 415 -37.41 2.83 4.99
N ARG A 416 -37.64 3.85 4.17
CA ARG A 416 -37.70 5.24 4.65
C ARG A 416 -38.90 5.48 5.60
N LYS A 417 -39.95 4.69 5.47
CA LYS A 417 -41.16 4.78 6.32
C LYS A 417 -41.07 3.91 7.57
N SER A 418 -40.13 2.96 7.63
CA SER A 418 -39.95 2.06 8.76
C SER A 418 -39.35 2.81 9.96
N ARG A 419 -39.86 2.49 11.16
CA ARG A 419 -39.34 2.98 12.44
C ARG A 419 -38.35 2.03 13.12
N GLU A 420 -37.96 0.93 12.47
CA GLU A 420 -37.07 -0.08 13.03
C GLU A 420 -35.60 0.37 13.13
N TYR A 421 -35.23 1.47 12.51
CA TYR A 421 -33.86 1.96 12.42
C TYR A 421 -33.48 2.81 13.63
N ASP A 422 -34.12 3.95 13.79
CA ASP A 422 -33.85 4.92 14.87
C ASP A 422 -35.12 5.39 15.61
N GLY A 423 -36.22 4.65 15.45
CA GLY A 423 -37.52 4.96 16.05
C GLY A 423 -38.34 5.99 15.26
N ALA A 424 -37.78 6.60 14.21
CA ALA A 424 -38.41 7.64 13.41
C ALA A 424 -38.51 7.28 11.92
N THR A 425 -39.37 8.01 11.19
CA THR A 425 -39.49 7.90 9.73
C THR A 425 -38.52 8.89 9.08
N GLU A 426 -37.80 8.46 8.04
CA GLU A 426 -36.81 9.28 7.35
C GLU A 426 -37.41 10.05 6.17
N PHE A 427 -37.52 11.38 6.29
CA PHE A 427 -38.04 12.25 5.22
C PHE A 427 -36.98 13.18 4.61
N ARG A 428 -35.81 13.30 5.23
CA ARG A 428 -34.75 14.22 4.82
C ARG A 428 -34.19 13.80 3.46
N PRO A 429 -33.81 14.75 2.59
CA PRO A 429 -33.09 14.44 1.36
C PRO A 429 -31.68 13.92 1.67
N PRO A 430 -31.03 13.22 0.73
CA PRO A 430 -29.61 12.87 0.89
C PRO A 430 -28.76 14.13 1.04
N PRO A 431 -27.61 14.07 1.76
CA PRO A 431 -26.64 15.16 1.80
C PRO A 431 -26.21 15.58 0.38
N ARG A 432 -26.04 16.87 0.17
CA ARG A 432 -25.61 17.43 -1.12
C ARG A 432 -24.08 17.40 -1.26
N THR A 433 -23.60 17.48 -2.49
CA THR A 433 -22.18 17.66 -2.78
C THR A 433 -21.86 19.16 -2.83
N PHE A 434 -20.79 19.58 -2.14
CA PHE A 434 -20.36 20.97 -2.06
C PHE A 434 -19.27 21.26 -3.10
N THR A 435 -19.48 22.33 -3.87
CA THR A 435 -18.47 22.85 -4.78
C THR A 435 -17.36 23.60 -4.02
N GLY A 436 -16.18 23.74 -4.62
CA GLY A 436 -15.11 24.50 -3.98
C GLY A 436 -15.46 25.99 -3.75
N ALA A 437 -16.31 26.57 -4.59
CA ALA A 437 -16.82 27.93 -4.40
C ALA A 437 -17.72 28.05 -3.17
N GLU A 438 -18.61 27.08 -2.93
CA GLU A 438 -19.45 27.04 -1.73
C GLU A 438 -18.61 26.86 -0.46
N ILE A 439 -17.58 26.01 -0.53
CA ILE A 439 -16.63 25.81 0.56
C ILE A 439 -15.86 27.11 0.86
N LEU A 440 -15.39 27.83 -0.15
CA LEU A 440 -14.73 29.11 0.04
C LEU A 440 -15.65 30.13 0.73
N LYS A 441 -16.93 30.16 0.35
CA LYS A 441 -17.93 31.02 1.01
C LYS A 441 -18.14 30.66 2.48
N GLN A 442 -18.12 29.36 2.84
CA GLN A 442 -18.15 28.93 4.25
C GLN A 442 -16.87 29.40 4.99
N LEU A 443 -15.71 29.29 4.34
CA LEU A 443 -14.41 29.65 4.90
C LEU A 443 -14.23 31.17 5.12
N GLU A 444 -14.94 32.02 4.42
CA GLU A 444 -14.96 33.47 4.66
C GLU A 444 -15.47 33.83 6.05
N GLN A 445 -16.29 32.98 6.65
CA GLN A 445 -16.85 33.16 7.99
C GLN A 445 -15.94 32.64 9.10
N VAL A 446 -14.85 31.95 8.77
CA VAL A 446 -13.91 31.37 9.73
C VAL A 446 -12.93 32.46 10.21
N PRO A 447 -12.88 32.76 11.50
CA PRO A 447 -11.97 33.78 12.01
C PRO A 447 -10.51 33.38 11.75
N THR A 448 -9.71 34.39 11.39
CA THR A 448 -8.25 34.19 11.22
C THR A 448 -7.64 33.79 12.56
N ARG A 449 -7.02 32.61 12.60
CA ARG A 449 -6.34 32.09 13.78
C ARG A 449 -4.89 32.61 13.83
N THR A 450 -4.42 33.00 15.03
CA THR A 450 -3.00 33.22 15.28
C THR A 450 -2.28 31.87 15.30
N THR A 451 -1.25 31.69 14.51
CA THR A 451 -0.48 30.44 14.46
C THR A 451 0.41 30.25 15.68
N GLY A 452 0.64 29.00 16.05
CA GLY A 452 1.58 28.60 17.10
C GLY A 452 0.97 28.26 18.45
N LYS A 453 1.73 27.52 19.23
CA LYS A 453 1.40 26.97 20.55
C LYS A 453 2.00 27.80 21.69
N ALA A 454 2.29 29.09 21.47
CA ALA A 454 2.87 29.97 22.52
C ALA A 454 1.89 30.13 23.69
N PRO A 455 2.36 30.16 24.94
CA PRO A 455 1.50 30.35 26.13
C PRO A 455 0.64 31.62 26.06
N SER A 456 1.13 32.69 25.41
CA SER A 456 0.36 33.91 25.15
C SER A 456 -0.80 33.71 24.17
N ASN A 457 -0.81 32.65 23.40
CA ASN A 457 -1.85 32.31 22.42
C ASN A 457 -2.87 31.31 22.99
N SER A 458 -2.70 30.86 24.24
CA SER A 458 -3.69 30.02 24.93
C SER A 458 -4.97 30.83 25.14
N SER A 459 -5.80 30.92 24.11
CA SER A 459 -7.18 31.40 24.26
C SER A 459 -7.92 30.45 25.19
N SER A 460 -8.71 31.01 26.12
CA SER A 460 -9.67 30.22 26.89
C SER A 460 -10.47 29.35 25.93
N LYS A 461 -10.60 28.05 26.23
CA LYS A 461 -11.37 27.09 25.44
C LYS A 461 -12.75 27.68 25.14
N ARG A 462 -12.97 28.09 23.88
CA ARG A 462 -14.25 28.65 23.46
C ARG A 462 -15.19 27.50 23.16
N LYS A 463 -16.35 27.45 23.80
CA LYS A 463 -17.41 26.53 23.40
C LYS A 463 -17.90 26.91 21.99
N ARG A 464 -17.93 25.93 21.08
CA ARG A 464 -18.46 26.11 19.74
C ARG A 464 -19.97 26.32 19.78
N GLY A 465 -20.50 27.28 19.03
CA GLY A 465 -21.95 27.54 18.96
C GLY A 465 -22.69 26.37 18.29
N GLU A 466 -23.96 26.14 18.58
CA GLU A 466 -24.76 25.04 18.02
C GLU A 466 -24.84 25.01 16.50
N ASN A 467 -24.78 26.16 15.85
CA ASN A 467 -24.83 26.33 14.39
C ASN A 467 -23.47 26.57 13.77
N GLU A 468 -22.39 26.44 14.51
CA GLU A 468 -21.04 26.67 13.99
C GLU A 468 -20.53 25.44 13.24
N LEU A 469 -20.05 25.66 12.01
CA LEU A 469 -19.48 24.62 11.14
C LEU A 469 -18.16 24.08 11.71
N ASN A 470 -17.75 22.89 11.26
CA ASN A 470 -16.54 22.22 11.73
C ASN A 470 -15.21 22.80 11.20
N TRP A 471 -15.25 23.94 10.48
CA TRP A 471 -14.01 24.58 10.02
C TRP A 471 -13.17 25.13 11.18
N CYS A 472 -11.92 24.74 11.24
CA CYS A 472 -10.93 25.21 12.23
C CYS A 472 -10.00 26.27 11.65
N LYS A 473 -9.81 26.24 10.33
CA LYS A 473 -8.96 27.18 9.58
C LYS A 473 -9.29 27.12 8.09
N LYS A 474 -8.84 28.11 7.32
CA LYS A 474 -8.74 28.02 5.86
C LYS A 474 -7.39 27.41 5.55
N SER A 475 -7.37 26.25 4.87
CA SER A 475 -6.13 25.57 4.48
C SER A 475 -5.28 26.44 3.56
N ILE A 476 -3.96 26.40 3.71
CA ILE A 476 -2.98 27.09 2.86
C ILE A 476 -3.06 26.63 1.40
N LEU A 477 -3.56 25.43 1.14
CA LEU A 477 -3.76 24.90 -0.22
C LEU A 477 -4.70 25.76 -1.07
N PHE A 478 -5.60 26.51 -0.44
CA PHE A 478 -6.44 27.49 -1.16
C PHE A 478 -5.68 28.72 -1.69
N GLU A 479 -4.40 28.86 -1.42
CA GLU A 479 -3.52 29.84 -2.07
C GLU A 479 -3.12 29.41 -3.50
N LEU A 480 -3.25 28.13 -3.82
CA LEU A 480 -3.09 27.60 -5.17
C LEU A 480 -4.33 27.96 -5.99
N SER A 481 -4.16 28.73 -7.06
CA SER A 481 -5.26 29.31 -7.84
C SER A 481 -6.27 28.29 -8.39
N TYR A 482 -5.82 27.06 -8.66
CA TYR A 482 -6.63 25.98 -9.19
C TYR A 482 -7.33 25.13 -8.11
N TRP A 483 -6.95 25.25 -6.82
CA TRP A 483 -7.40 24.32 -5.76
C TRP A 483 -8.92 24.32 -5.56
N SER A 484 -9.56 25.49 -5.65
CA SER A 484 -11.01 25.62 -5.52
C SER A 484 -11.80 24.98 -6.66
N GLN A 485 -11.18 24.77 -7.82
CA GLN A 485 -11.82 24.16 -8.99
C GLN A 485 -11.72 22.64 -9.02
N LEU A 486 -10.91 22.04 -8.12
CA LEU A 486 -10.77 20.59 -8.05
C LEU A 486 -12.06 19.94 -7.58
N LEU A 487 -12.50 18.88 -8.28
CA LEU A 487 -13.66 18.07 -7.87
C LEU A 487 -13.34 17.23 -6.63
N LEU A 488 -12.10 16.73 -6.53
CA LEU A 488 -11.60 15.96 -5.40
C LEU A 488 -10.38 16.69 -4.84
N ARG A 489 -10.47 17.28 -3.65
CA ARG A 489 -9.37 18.01 -2.99
C ARG A 489 -8.63 17.16 -1.97
N HIS A 490 -9.36 16.36 -1.23
CA HIS A 490 -8.83 15.50 -0.17
C HIS A 490 -9.43 14.11 -0.33
N ASN A 491 -8.60 13.07 -0.43
CA ASN A 491 -9.08 11.70 -0.52
C ASN A 491 -9.53 11.18 0.84
N LEU A 492 -10.59 10.37 0.84
CA LEU A 492 -10.87 9.46 1.93
C LEU A 492 -9.94 8.24 1.83
N ASP A 493 -9.20 7.95 2.87
CA ASP A 493 -8.32 6.78 2.88
C ASP A 493 -9.11 5.50 3.12
N VAL A 494 -9.26 4.71 2.06
CA VAL A 494 -10.00 3.44 2.10
C VAL A 494 -9.34 2.44 3.05
N MET A 495 -8.03 2.52 3.23
CA MET A 495 -7.28 1.61 4.11
C MET A 495 -7.75 1.78 5.57
N HIS A 496 -7.72 3.00 6.11
CA HIS A 496 -8.14 3.27 7.49
C HIS A 496 -9.65 3.10 7.69
N ILE A 497 -10.47 3.52 6.71
CA ILE A 497 -11.93 3.28 6.77
C ILE A 497 -12.20 1.77 6.91
N LYS A 498 -11.59 0.96 6.07
CA LYS A 498 -11.77 -0.48 6.07
C LYS A 498 -11.24 -1.15 7.34
N LYS A 499 -10.08 -0.70 7.86
CA LYS A 499 -9.54 -1.18 9.14
C LYS A 499 -10.55 -0.94 10.26
N ASN A 500 -11.04 0.28 10.41
CA ASN A 500 -12.00 0.64 11.44
C ASN A 500 -13.33 -0.13 11.31
N VAL A 501 -13.82 -0.34 10.09
CA VAL A 501 -15.01 -1.17 9.85
C VAL A 501 -14.74 -2.63 10.24
N CYS A 502 -13.56 -3.16 9.91
CA CYS A 502 -13.13 -4.50 10.30
C CYS A 502 -13.09 -4.65 11.83
N ASP A 503 -12.47 -3.70 12.52
CA ASP A 503 -12.36 -3.70 13.98
C ASP A 503 -13.74 -3.61 14.65
N ASN A 504 -14.68 -2.80 14.10
CA ASN A 504 -16.06 -2.76 14.59
C ASN A 504 -16.76 -4.12 14.42
N ILE A 505 -16.60 -4.76 13.27
CA ILE A 505 -17.20 -6.08 13.00
C ILE A 505 -16.61 -7.12 13.95
N ILE A 506 -15.30 -7.30 13.94
CA ILE A 506 -14.62 -8.34 14.73
C ILE A 506 -14.80 -8.10 16.22
N GLY A 507 -14.64 -6.85 16.69
CA GLY A 507 -14.86 -6.48 18.10
C GLY A 507 -16.26 -6.83 18.58
N THR A 508 -17.28 -6.65 17.75
CA THR A 508 -18.68 -6.91 18.10
C THR A 508 -19.07 -8.37 17.97
N LEU A 509 -18.60 -9.07 16.91
CA LEU A 509 -18.89 -10.49 16.70
C LEU A 509 -18.23 -11.37 17.77
N LEU A 510 -16.98 -11.07 18.15
CA LEU A 510 -16.22 -11.83 19.14
C LEU A 510 -16.38 -11.29 20.57
N ASP A 511 -17.22 -10.26 20.78
CA ASP A 511 -17.45 -9.56 22.05
C ASP A 511 -16.15 -9.18 22.78
N ILE A 512 -15.19 -8.60 22.02
CA ILE A 512 -13.88 -8.22 22.56
C ILE A 512 -14.08 -7.02 23.50
N GLU A 513 -13.61 -7.17 24.74
CA GLU A 513 -13.67 -6.11 25.76
C GLU A 513 -12.99 -4.82 25.26
N GLY A 514 -13.64 -3.67 25.47
CA GLY A 514 -13.20 -2.35 24.98
C GLY A 514 -13.48 -2.10 23.47
N LYS A 515 -13.60 -3.15 22.63
CA LYS A 515 -13.84 -3.03 21.18
C LYS A 515 -15.29 -3.32 20.75
N SER A 516 -16.00 -4.14 21.53
CA SER A 516 -17.39 -4.50 21.24
C SER A 516 -18.28 -3.25 21.22
N LYS A 517 -19.12 -3.14 20.17
CA LYS A 517 -20.13 -2.08 20.06
C LYS A 517 -21.46 -2.48 20.69
N ASP A 518 -21.58 -3.71 21.19
CA ASP A 518 -22.76 -4.22 21.89
C ASP A 518 -22.60 -4.12 23.42
N THR A 519 -22.42 -2.92 23.93
CA THR A 519 -22.24 -2.61 25.35
C THR A 519 -23.58 -2.52 26.10
N LEU A 520 -23.55 -2.44 27.44
CA LEU A 520 -24.75 -2.18 28.25
C LEU A 520 -25.41 -0.85 27.89
N LYS A 521 -24.61 0.19 27.64
CA LYS A 521 -25.08 1.50 27.17
C LYS A 521 -25.77 1.40 25.82
N ALA A 522 -25.17 0.64 24.88
CA ALA A 522 -25.78 0.39 23.57
C ALA A 522 -27.13 -0.33 23.66
N ARG A 523 -27.29 -1.25 24.62
CA ARG A 523 -28.59 -1.92 24.87
C ARG A 523 -29.61 -0.95 25.48
N LYS A 524 -29.17 -0.01 26.31
CA LYS A 524 -30.02 1.08 26.81
C LYS A 524 -30.45 2.05 25.71
N ASP A 525 -29.54 2.32 24.74
CA ASP A 525 -29.89 3.14 23.56
C ASP A 525 -30.97 2.50 22.71
N LEU A 526 -30.95 1.16 22.53
CA LEU A 526 -32.06 0.44 21.86
C LEU A 526 -33.40 0.65 22.56
N GLU A 527 -33.40 0.60 23.89
CA GLU A 527 -34.60 0.89 24.70
C GLU A 527 -35.05 2.35 24.56
N ASN A 528 -34.11 3.32 24.66
CA ASN A 528 -34.39 4.75 24.51
C ASN A 528 -34.95 5.10 23.12
N LEU A 529 -34.51 4.39 22.08
CA LEU A 529 -35.00 4.57 20.72
C LEU A 529 -36.27 3.74 20.42
N ASN A 530 -36.71 2.91 21.36
CA ASN A 530 -37.85 2.02 21.23
C ASN A 530 -37.74 1.10 19.98
N ILE A 531 -36.55 0.52 19.75
CA ILE A 531 -36.27 -0.43 18.66
C ILE A 531 -35.71 -1.74 19.23
N ARG A 532 -35.94 -2.86 18.54
CA ARG A 532 -35.41 -4.18 18.89
C ARG A 532 -35.59 -4.56 20.37
N SER A 533 -36.86 -4.56 20.83
CA SER A 533 -37.24 -4.78 22.22
C SER A 533 -36.82 -6.13 22.79
N ASP A 534 -36.56 -7.10 21.95
CA ASP A 534 -36.03 -8.44 22.29
C ASP A 534 -34.60 -8.38 22.84
N LEU A 535 -33.79 -7.41 22.38
CA LEU A 535 -32.43 -7.18 22.82
C LEU A 535 -32.32 -6.26 24.06
N TRP A 536 -33.39 -5.70 24.57
CA TRP A 536 -33.33 -4.81 25.75
C TRP A 536 -32.87 -5.57 27.00
N LEU A 537 -32.33 -4.82 27.95
CA LEU A 537 -31.93 -5.38 29.22
C LEU A 537 -33.18 -5.78 30.01
N LYS A 538 -33.27 -7.02 30.50
CA LYS A 538 -34.43 -7.58 31.19
C LYS A 538 -34.14 -7.65 32.70
N LYS A 539 -35.08 -7.22 33.56
CA LYS A 539 -34.97 -7.41 35.01
C LYS A 539 -35.42 -8.84 35.35
N SER A 540 -34.55 -9.59 36.02
CA SER A 540 -34.85 -10.92 36.57
C SER A 540 -35.45 -10.79 37.97
N SER A 541 -36.20 -11.83 38.39
CA SER A 541 -36.87 -11.92 39.68
C SER A 541 -35.93 -11.76 40.90
N ASN A 542 -34.61 -11.98 40.71
CA ASN A 542 -33.59 -11.92 41.79
C ASN A 542 -32.82 -10.61 41.86
N ASN A 543 -33.39 -9.48 41.43
CA ASN A 543 -32.71 -8.21 41.35
C ASN A 543 -31.45 -8.19 40.45
N LYS A 544 -31.33 -9.17 39.56
CA LYS A 544 -30.29 -9.23 38.52
C LYS A 544 -30.84 -8.68 37.21
N ILE A 545 -29.94 -8.16 36.40
CA ILE A 545 -30.26 -7.69 35.06
C ILE A 545 -29.68 -8.70 34.06
N GLU A 546 -30.51 -9.13 33.14
CA GLU A 546 -30.13 -10.06 32.07
C GLU A 546 -29.89 -9.32 30.77
N LYS A 547 -28.71 -9.51 30.16
CA LYS A 547 -28.38 -9.09 28.79
C LYS A 547 -28.65 -10.27 27.86
N PRO A 548 -29.70 -10.23 27.01
CA PRO A 548 -29.95 -11.26 26.02
C PRO A 548 -28.77 -11.43 25.07
N HIS A 549 -28.42 -12.66 24.71
CA HIS A 549 -27.35 -12.94 23.76
C HIS A 549 -27.81 -12.60 22.34
N ALA A 550 -27.09 -11.75 21.63
CA ALA A 550 -27.43 -11.35 20.27
C ALA A 550 -27.04 -12.43 19.25
N SER A 551 -27.83 -12.59 18.20
CA SER A 551 -27.57 -13.57 17.12
C SER A 551 -26.34 -13.21 16.26
N TYR A 552 -25.86 -11.97 16.34
CA TYR A 552 -24.62 -11.54 15.70
C TYR A 552 -23.37 -11.74 16.59
N THR A 553 -23.48 -12.13 17.85
CA THR A 553 -22.34 -12.35 18.77
C THR A 553 -22.06 -13.83 18.89
N LEU A 554 -20.82 -14.24 18.74
CA LEU A 554 -20.38 -15.62 18.87
C LEU A 554 -20.28 -16.04 20.34
N THR A 555 -20.58 -17.30 20.65
CA THR A 555 -20.30 -17.90 21.95
C THR A 555 -18.80 -18.12 22.13
N LYS A 556 -18.36 -18.39 23.37
CA LYS A 556 -16.95 -18.68 23.65
C LYS A 556 -16.41 -19.88 22.87
N GLU A 557 -17.26 -20.91 22.69
CA GLU A 557 -16.95 -22.11 21.92
C GLU A 557 -16.82 -21.81 20.43
N GLU A 558 -17.74 -21.01 19.90
CA GLU A 558 -17.71 -20.54 18.50
C GLU A 558 -16.51 -19.64 18.25
N CYS A 559 -16.14 -18.77 19.19
CA CYS A 559 -14.92 -17.96 19.11
C CYS A 559 -13.66 -18.83 19.01
N LYS A 560 -13.58 -19.93 19.80
CA LYS A 560 -12.46 -20.88 19.70
C LYS A 560 -12.39 -21.56 18.34
N GLU A 561 -13.50 -22.01 17.81
CA GLU A 561 -13.53 -22.62 16.47
C GLU A 561 -13.21 -21.61 15.37
N PHE A 562 -13.64 -20.35 15.51
CA PHE A 562 -13.28 -19.26 14.62
C PHE A 562 -11.74 -19.01 14.67
N CYS A 563 -11.18 -18.87 15.85
CA CYS A 563 -9.72 -18.69 16.02
C CYS A 563 -8.92 -19.88 15.49
N LYS A 564 -9.38 -21.11 15.72
CA LYS A 564 -8.78 -22.31 15.15
C LYS A 564 -8.82 -22.32 13.62
N PHE A 565 -9.90 -21.82 13.02
CA PHE A 565 -9.96 -21.62 11.58
C PHE A 565 -8.91 -20.59 11.11
N ILE A 566 -8.82 -19.43 11.75
CA ILE A 566 -7.83 -18.40 11.41
C ILE A 566 -6.39 -18.95 11.51
N ARG A 567 -6.06 -19.72 12.56
CA ARG A 567 -4.75 -20.39 12.68
C ARG A 567 -4.45 -21.38 11.56
N SER A 568 -5.48 -21.93 10.92
CA SER A 568 -5.31 -22.89 9.82
C SER A 568 -5.15 -22.24 8.45
N VAL A 569 -5.32 -20.91 8.35
CA VAL A 569 -5.24 -20.19 7.08
C VAL A 569 -3.78 -20.02 6.68
N ARG A 570 -3.45 -20.47 5.46
CA ARG A 570 -2.15 -20.28 4.83
C ARG A 570 -2.34 -19.43 3.58
N LEU A 571 -1.60 -18.34 3.48
CA LEU A 571 -1.65 -17.40 2.37
C LEU A 571 -0.44 -17.59 1.45
N PRO A 572 -0.49 -17.20 0.18
CA PRO A 572 0.66 -17.27 -0.73
C PRO A 572 1.80 -16.36 -0.29
N ASP A 573 3.05 -16.76 -0.62
CA ASP A 573 4.25 -15.95 -0.40
C ASP A 573 4.11 -14.56 -1.01
N GLY A 574 4.56 -13.52 -0.31
CA GLY A 574 4.53 -12.14 -0.77
C GLY A 574 3.12 -11.54 -0.92
N TYR A 575 2.05 -12.33 -0.73
CA TYR A 575 0.67 -11.84 -0.82
C TYR A 575 0.24 -11.13 0.47
N ALA A 576 0.44 -11.78 1.62
CA ALA A 576 0.16 -11.21 2.94
C ALA A 576 0.99 -11.89 4.02
N SER A 577 1.16 -11.21 5.16
CA SER A 577 1.78 -11.79 6.36
C SER A 577 0.92 -12.93 6.93
N ASN A 578 1.55 -13.80 7.71
CA ASN A 578 0.85 -14.92 8.34
C ASN A 578 -0.21 -14.44 9.35
N ILE A 579 -1.48 -14.56 9.01
CA ILE A 579 -2.59 -14.10 9.85
C ILE A 579 -2.74 -14.93 11.14
N SER A 580 -2.16 -16.13 11.20
CA SER A 580 -2.24 -16.97 12.42
C SER A 580 -1.59 -16.31 13.63
N ARG A 581 -0.61 -15.40 13.43
CA ARG A 581 0.01 -14.59 14.50
C ARG A 581 -0.97 -13.66 15.22
N CYS A 582 -2.08 -13.31 14.57
CA CYS A 582 -3.12 -12.48 15.17
C CYS A 582 -4.01 -13.24 16.16
N VAL A 583 -3.84 -14.57 16.28
CA VAL A 583 -4.56 -15.36 17.28
C VAL A 583 -3.66 -15.51 18.50
N ILE A 584 -3.93 -14.69 19.50
CA ILE A 584 -3.20 -14.64 20.78
C ILE A 584 -3.63 -15.79 21.69
N ASP A 585 -2.89 -16.05 22.77
CA ASP A 585 -3.20 -17.05 23.80
C ASP A 585 -4.62 -16.92 24.34
N ASN A 586 -5.24 -18.05 24.70
CA ASN A 586 -6.66 -18.18 25.06
C ASN A 586 -7.67 -17.94 23.91
N ASP A 587 -7.25 -18.17 22.63
CA ASP A 587 -8.13 -18.09 21.47
C ASP A 587 -8.82 -16.72 21.29
N LYS A 588 -8.05 -15.64 21.52
CA LYS A 588 -8.45 -14.27 21.26
C LYS A 588 -7.80 -13.76 19.97
N LEU A 589 -8.48 -12.92 19.21
CA LEU A 589 -7.95 -12.25 18.03
C LEU A 589 -7.47 -10.84 18.41
N GLY A 590 -6.19 -10.51 18.12
CA GLY A 590 -5.62 -9.22 18.45
C GLY A 590 -4.36 -8.90 17.60
N GLY A 591 -3.80 -7.72 17.73
CA GLY A 591 -2.56 -7.32 17.05
C GLY A 591 -2.66 -7.24 15.52
N MET A 592 -3.87 -7.10 14.94
CA MET A 592 -4.06 -7.00 13.50
C MET A 592 -3.59 -5.65 12.96
N LYS A 593 -2.71 -5.69 11.97
CA LYS A 593 -2.29 -4.52 11.21
C LYS A 593 -3.32 -4.18 10.10
N SER A 594 -3.27 -2.98 9.53
CA SER A 594 -4.19 -2.54 8.46
C SER A 594 -4.26 -3.51 7.28
N HIS A 595 -3.15 -4.12 6.91
CA HIS A 595 -3.11 -5.13 5.84
C HIS A 595 -3.77 -6.45 6.23
N ASP A 596 -3.66 -6.88 7.49
CA ASP A 596 -4.36 -8.08 7.98
C ASP A 596 -5.88 -7.89 7.93
N CYS A 597 -6.37 -6.71 8.34
CA CYS A 597 -7.78 -6.34 8.20
C CYS A 597 -8.22 -6.30 6.73
N HIS A 598 -7.32 -5.88 5.80
CA HIS A 598 -7.59 -5.91 4.38
C HIS A 598 -7.85 -7.34 3.87
N ILE A 599 -6.97 -8.26 4.19
CA ILE A 599 -7.07 -9.66 3.78
C ILE A 599 -8.22 -10.36 4.49
N LEU A 600 -8.39 -10.10 5.79
CA LEU A 600 -9.46 -10.68 6.58
C LEU A 600 -10.83 -10.33 5.97
N LEU A 601 -11.13 -9.06 5.75
CA LEU A 601 -12.40 -8.64 5.16
C LEU A 601 -12.63 -9.17 3.75
N GLN A 602 -11.62 -9.13 2.89
CA GLN A 602 -11.84 -9.44 1.47
C GLN A 602 -11.83 -10.93 1.16
N LYS A 603 -11.09 -11.74 1.92
CA LYS A 603 -10.84 -13.14 1.56
C LYS A 603 -11.26 -14.14 2.62
N ILE A 604 -11.07 -13.84 3.89
CA ILE A 604 -11.17 -14.81 4.97
C ILE A 604 -12.55 -14.73 5.67
N LEU A 605 -12.97 -13.53 6.04
CA LEU A 605 -14.20 -13.32 6.81
C LEU A 605 -15.47 -13.85 6.12
N PRO A 606 -15.66 -13.68 4.79
CA PRO A 606 -16.79 -14.26 4.08
C PRO A 606 -16.92 -15.78 4.24
N VAL A 607 -15.79 -16.46 4.41
CA VAL A 607 -15.70 -17.91 4.62
C VAL A 607 -15.86 -18.26 6.08
N ALA A 608 -15.16 -17.54 6.96
CA ALA A 608 -15.09 -17.83 8.39
C ALA A 608 -16.44 -17.68 9.11
N LEU A 609 -17.34 -16.81 8.62
CA LEU A 609 -18.65 -16.57 9.24
C LEU A 609 -19.75 -17.58 8.90
N LEU A 610 -19.57 -18.35 7.83
CA LEU A 610 -20.59 -19.28 7.33
C LEU A 610 -21.10 -20.30 8.37
N PRO A 611 -20.29 -20.81 9.32
CA PRO A 611 -20.76 -21.79 10.30
C PRO A 611 -21.61 -21.21 11.43
N PHE A 612 -21.45 -19.92 11.77
CA PHE A 612 -21.83 -19.40 13.08
C PHE A 612 -23.05 -18.49 13.07
N LEU A 613 -23.28 -17.74 12.01
CA LEU A 613 -24.30 -16.70 11.95
C LEU A 613 -25.56 -17.16 11.20
N THR A 614 -26.67 -16.48 11.40
CA THR A 614 -27.88 -16.68 10.59
C THR A 614 -27.64 -16.21 9.15
N LYS A 615 -28.43 -16.75 8.20
CA LYS A 615 -28.24 -16.43 6.78
C LYS A 615 -28.37 -14.95 6.47
N GLU A 616 -29.27 -14.26 7.16
CA GLU A 616 -29.53 -12.83 6.98
C GLU A 616 -28.31 -11.98 7.39
N ILE A 617 -27.71 -12.30 8.56
CA ILE A 617 -26.52 -11.62 9.06
C ILE A 617 -25.31 -11.95 8.17
N GLN A 618 -25.15 -13.22 7.79
CA GLN A 618 -24.10 -13.65 6.84
C GLN A 618 -24.19 -12.84 5.56
N THR A 619 -25.37 -12.77 4.94
CA THR A 619 -25.57 -12.06 3.67
C THR A 619 -25.17 -10.58 3.78
N ALA A 620 -25.62 -9.88 4.81
CA ALA A 620 -25.27 -8.45 4.99
C ALA A 620 -23.75 -8.22 5.15
N LEU A 621 -23.07 -9.09 5.92
CA LEU A 621 -21.62 -8.98 6.14
C LEU A 621 -20.83 -9.42 4.91
N ILE A 622 -21.23 -10.45 4.20
CA ILE A 622 -20.59 -10.91 2.95
C ILE A 622 -20.76 -9.85 1.87
N GLU A 623 -21.92 -9.24 1.71
CA GLU A 623 -22.15 -8.14 0.79
C GLU A 623 -21.23 -6.94 1.10
N LEU A 624 -21.01 -6.62 2.37
CA LEU A 624 -20.05 -5.56 2.78
C LEU A 624 -18.60 -5.96 2.44
N CYS A 625 -18.22 -7.19 2.65
CA CYS A 625 -16.91 -7.71 2.26
C CYS A 625 -16.68 -7.63 0.74
N GLN A 626 -17.70 -8.01 -0.04
CA GLN A 626 -17.68 -7.90 -1.50
C GLN A 626 -17.62 -6.45 -1.99
N PHE A 627 -18.30 -5.53 -1.30
CA PHE A 627 -18.19 -4.10 -1.54
C PHE A 627 -16.73 -3.64 -1.43
N PHE A 628 -16.05 -3.97 -0.33
CA PHE A 628 -14.63 -3.59 -0.16
C PHE A 628 -13.72 -4.30 -1.17
N GLN A 629 -14.03 -5.53 -1.57
CA GLN A 629 -13.26 -6.23 -2.60
C GLN A 629 -13.32 -5.49 -3.93
N LYS A 630 -14.51 -5.04 -4.36
CA LYS A 630 -14.71 -4.31 -5.61
C LYS A 630 -14.15 -2.87 -5.58
N ILE A 631 -14.32 -2.15 -4.47
CA ILE A 631 -13.76 -0.80 -4.31
C ILE A 631 -12.22 -0.81 -4.39
N CYS A 632 -11.58 -1.86 -3.87
CA CYS A 632 -10.13 -2.01 -3.89
C CYS A 632 -9.58 -2.70 -5.15
N ALA A 633 -10.40 -2.99 -6.15
CA ALA A 633 -9.93 -3.57 -7.40
C ALA A 633 -8.99 -2.60 -8.14
N LYS A 634 -8.03 -3.15 -8.89
CA LYS A 634 -7.09 -2.35 -9.71
C LYS A 634 -7.69 -1.92 -11.03
N THR A 635 -8.49 -2.80 -11.62
CA THR A 635 -9.29 -2.54 -12.83
C THR A 635 -10.76 -2.48 -12.42
N ILE A 636 -11.43 -1.40 -12.75
CA ILE A 636 -12.77 -1.07 -12.27
C ILE A 636 -13.66 -0.71 -13.45
N GLN A 637 -14.84 -1.30 -13.54
CA GLN A 637 -15.88 -0.88 -14.48
C GLN A 637 -16.76 0.20 -13.85
N VAL A 638 -16.99 1.28 -14.55
CA VAL A 638 -17.82 2.42 -14.12
C VAL A 638 -19.25 1.97 -13.81
N ASP A 639 -19.82 1.08 -14.63
CA ASP A 639 -21.18 0.53 -14.40
C ASP A 639 -21.28 -0.26 -13.09
N ASP A 640 -20.22 -0.99 -12.73
CA ASP A 640 -20.18 -1.73 -11.47
C ASP A 640 -20.09 -0.78 -10.27
N ILE A 641 -19.32 0.32 -10.37
CA ILE A 641 -19.26 1.33 -9.30
C ILE A 641 -20.59 2.05 -9.14
N THR A 642 -21.30 2.29 -10.22
CA THR A 642 -22.63 2.90 -10.16
C THR A 642 -23.62 1.99 -9.42
N LYS A 643 -23.59 0.69 -9.67
CA LYS A 643 -24.37 -0.29 -8.89
C LYS A 643 -23.92 -0.40 -7.43
N LEU A 644 -22.61 -0.31 -7.18
CA LEU A 644 -22.06 -0.31 -5.82
C LEU A 644 -22.51 0.90 -5.01
N LYS A 645 -22.70 2.06 -5.65
CA LYS A 645 -23.20 3.28 -5.00
C LYS A 645 -24.59 3.07 -4.41
N ASP A 646 -25.49 2.49 -5.16
CA ASP A 646 -26.82 2.15 -4.65
C ASP A 646 -26.76 0.98 -3.65
N GLY A 647 -25.92 -0.02 -3.93
CA GLY A 647 -25.78 -1.22 -3.13
C GLY A 647 -25.24 -0.97 -1.73
N ILE A 648 -24.25 -0.08 -1.54
CA ILE A 648 -23.71 0.22 -0.22
C ILE A 648 -24.76 0.83 0.71
N VAL A 649 -25.69 1.63 0.18
CA VAL A 649 -26.80 2.19 0.95
C VAL A 649 -27.69 1.07 1.50
N ILE A 650 -28.03 0.10 0.65
CA ILE A 650 -28.82 -1.07 1.03
C ILE A 650 -28.10 -1.88 2.13
N ILE A 651 -26.79 -2.12 1.95
CA ILE A 651 -25.97 -2.84 2.94
C ILE A 651 -25.97 -2.10 4.28
N LEU A 652 -25.70 -0.79 4.29
CA LEU A 652 -25.69 -0.01 5.53
C LEU A 652 -27.07 -0.01 6.22
N CYS A 653 -28.15 0.09 5.46
CA CYS A 653 -29.50 -0.08 6.00
C CYS A 653 -29.76 -1.46 6.62
N LYS A 654 -29.25 -2.55 5.98
CA LYS A 654 -29.30 -3.89 6.58
C LYS A 654 -28.55 -3.95 7.89
N LEU A 655 -27.33 -3.41 7.91
CA LEU A 655 -26.51 -3.36 9.12
C LEU A 655 -27.17 -2.54 10.23
N GLU A 656 -27.87 -1.43 9.89
CA GLU A 656 -28.65 -0.63 10.86
C GLU A 656 -29.79 -1.43 11.50
N LYS A 657 -30.33 -2.42 10.83
CA LYS A 657 -31.31 -3.34 11.41
C LYS A 657 -30.70 -4.39 12.33
N ILE A 658 -29.46 -4.78 12.07
CA ILE A 658 -28.74 -5.84 12.80
C ILE A 658 -28.03 -5.26 14.04
N PHE A 659 -27.11 -4.34 13.84
CA PHE A 659 -26.18 -3.85 14.88
C PHE A 659 -26.75 -2.68 15.67
N PRO A 660 -26.33 -2.49 16.93
CA PRO A 660 -26.76 -1.35 17.73
C PRO A 660 -26.25 -0.01 17.15
N PRO A 661 -26.90 1.12 17.49
CA PRO A 661 -26.50 2.44 16.97
C PRO A 661 -25.02 2.80 17.18
N SER A 662 -24.43 2.33 18.27
CA SER A 662 -23.01 2.52 18.60
C SER A 662 -22.05 1.92 17.60
N PHE A 663 -22.49 1.00 16.75
CA PHE A 663 -21.70 0.42 15.65
C PHE A 663 -21.41 1.45 14.55
N PHE A 664 -22.33 2.40 14.33
CA PHE A 664 -22.29 3.35 13.21
C PHE A 664 -21.42 4.57 13.55
N THR A 665 -20.10 4.35 13.58
CA THR A 665 -19.10 5.42 13.67
C THR A 665 -19.05 6.21 12.36
N VAL A 666 -18.35 7.36 12.36
CA VAL A 666 -18.13 8.12 11.11
C VAL A 666 -17.46 7.26 10.04
N MET A 667 -16.57 6.33 10.39
CA MET A 667 -15.89 5.44 9.46
C MET A 667 -16.85 4.49 8.72
N VAL A 668 -17.88 3.99 9.41
CA VAL A 668 -18.93 3.18 8.78
C VAL A 668 -19.76 4.04 7.82
N HIS A 669 -20.08 5.27 8.22
CA HIS A 669 -20.81 6.23 7.37
C HIS A 669 -20.00 6.60 6.12
N LEU A 670 -18.67 6.78 6.23
CA LEU A 670 -17.85 7.16 5.09
C LEU A 670 -17.89 6.17 3.93
N CYS A 671 -18.27 4.91 4.16
CA CYS A 671 -18.44 3.91 3.10
C CYS A 671 -19.42 4.36 2.00
N VAL A 672 -20.43 5.19 2.33
CA VAL A 672 -21.41 5.69 1.33
C VAL A 672 -20.78 6.60 0.28
N HIS A 673 -19.65 7.24 0.61
CA HIS A 673 -18.95 8.18 -0.27
C HIS A 673 -17.87 7.53 -1.14
N LEU A 674 -17.40 6.31 -0.79
CA LEU A 674 -16.29 5.66 -1.47
C LEU A 674 -16.54 5.42 -2.97
N PRO A 675 -17.73 5.01 -3.43
CA PRO A 675 -17.98 4.84 -4.85
C PRO A 675 -17.81 6.14 -5.64
N ASP A 676 -18.30 7.27 -5.15
CA ASP A 676 -18.13 8.57 -5.80
C ASP A 676 -16.65 8.99 -5.86
N GLN A 677 -15.89 8.69 -4.80
CA GLN A 677 -14.45 8.95 -4.78
C GLN A 677 -13.67 8.10 -5.78
N VAL A 678 -14.13 6.87 -6.05
CA VAL A 678 -13.53 6.01 -7.08
C VAL A 678 -13.82 6.55 -8.47
N LEU A 679 -15.03 7.01 -8.76
CA LEU A 679 -15.36 7.64 -10.04
C LEU A 679 -14.52 8.91 -10.28
N LEU A 680 -14.33 9.71 -9.25
CA LEU A 680 -13.54 10.94 -9.33
C LEU A 680 -12.03 10.68 -9.47
N GLY A 681 -11.46 9.84 -8.64
CA GLY A 681 -10.01 9.66 -8.50
C GLY A 681 -9.42 8.40 -9.13
N GLY A 682 -10.23 7.54 -9.74
CA GLY A 682 -9.78 6.24 -10.26
C GLY A 682 -9.52 5.21 -9.16
N PRO A 683 -8.76 4.14 -9.45
CA PRO A 683 -8.49 3.07 -8.49
C PRO A 683 -7.84 3.57 -7.20
N VAL A 684 -8.30 3.05 -6.06
CA VAL A 684 -7.82 3.48 -4.74
C VAL A 684 -6.36 3.10 -4.48
N ALA A 685 -5.84 2.06 -5.14
CA ALA A 685 -4.48 1.58 -4.98
C ALA A 685 -3.39 2.64 -5.25
N SER A 686 -3.69 3.66 -6.07
CA SER A 686 -2.78 4.77 -6.39
C SER A 686 -2.89 5.96 -5.44
N ARG A 687 -3.85 5.95 -4.50
CA ARG A 687 -4.18 7.11 -3.65
C ARG A 687 -4.63 6.73 -2.23
N TRP A 688 -4.13 5.62 -1.68
CA TRP A 688 -4.31 5.20 -0.29
C TRP A 688 -3.00 5.24 0.49
N MET A 689 -3.09 5.12 1.82
CA MET A 689 -1.92 5.28 2.69
C MET A 689 -0.95 4.07 2.70
N PHE A 690 -1.31 2.88 2.22
CA PHE A 690 -0.43 1.71 2.24
C PHE A 690 0.97 1.95 1.65
N GLY A 691 1.06 2.66 0.52
CA GLY A 691 2.35 3.02 -0.09
C GLY A 691 3.18 3.93 0.81
N THR A 692 2.54 4.95 1.36
CA THR A 692 3.16 5.95 2.24
C THR A 692 3.61 5.34 3.57
N GLU A 693 2.79 4.51 4.22
CA GLU A 693 3.16 3.81 5.47
C GLU A 693 4.35 2.87 5.28
N ARG A 694 4.43 2.19 4.14
CA ARG A 694 5.58 1.35 3.80
C ARG A 694 6.86 2.19 3.70
N HIS A 695 6.80 3.38 3.10
CA HIS A 695 7.92 4.32 3.04
C HIS A 695 8.31 4.83 4.42
N MET A 696 7.34 5.12 5.27
CA MET A 696 7.61 5.48 6.68
C MET A 696 8.30 4.32 7.42
N GLY A 697 7.92 3.08 7.14
CA GLY A 697 8.61 1.88 7.64
C GLY A 697 10.08 1.82 7.20
N LEU A 698 10.39 2.20 5.94
CA LEU A 698 11.75 2.33 5.45
C LEU A 698 12.51 3.45 6.18
N TYR A 699 11.86 4.61 6.39
CA TYR A 699 12.47 5.73 7.11
C TYR A 699 12.86 5.40 8.55
N LYS A 700 12.12 4.53 9.24
CA LYS A 700 12.50 4.01 10.57
C LYS A 700 13.86 3.30 10.55
N LYS A 701 14.16 2.55 9.49
CA LYS A 701 15.45 1.84 9.33
C LYS A 701 16.62 2.80 9.12
N TYR A 702 16.38 4.01 8.62
CA TYR A 702 17.41 5.04 8.37
C TYR A 702 17.87 5.75 9.63
N VAL A 703 17.16 5.62 10.74
CA VAL A 703 17.51 6.28 12.01
C VAL A 703 18.76 5.66 12.61
N ARG A 704 19.86 6.40 12.60
CA ARG A 704 21.12 6.04 13.27
C ARG A 704 21.39 6.88 14.52
N ASN A 705 20.96 8.14 14.52
CA ASN A 705 21.10 9.06 15.65
C ASN A 705 19.72 9.33 16.26
N MET A 706 19.44 8.71 17.41
CA MET A 706 18.16 8.82 18.09
C MET A 706 17.88 10.24 18.62
N SER A 707 18.90 11.08 18.83
CA SER A 707 18.71 12.47 19.24
C SER A 707 18.33 13.38 18.05
N ARG A 708 18.57 12.95 16.81
CA ARG A 708 18.25 13.68 15.58
C ARG A 708 17.78 12.70 14.50
N PRO A 709 16.60 12.04 14.71
CA PRO A 709 16.09 11.04 13.78
C PRO A 709 15.81 11.62 12.39
N ASP A 710 15.25 12.81 12.35
CA ASP A 710 14.98 13.60 11.15
C ASP A 710 16.24 13.84 10.29
N GLY A 711 17.40 14.09 10.92
CA GLY A 711 18.69 14.21 10.22
C GLY A 711 19.14 12.93 9.55
N SER A 712 19.02 11.82 10.26
CA SER A 712 19.39 10.50 9.76
C SER A 712 18.52 10.07 8.56
N ILE A 713 17.22 10.31 8.65
CA ILE A 713 16.26 10.00 7.57
C ILE A 713 16.55 10.86 6.34
N ALA A 714 16.77 12.16 6.52
CA ALA A 714 17.02 13.07 5.41
C ALA A 714 18.31 12.72 4.63
N GLU A 715 19.35 12.31 5.32
CA GLU A 715 20.62 11.88 4.70
C GLU A 715 20.45 10.59 3.92
N ALA A 716 19.77 9.60 4.51
CA ALA A 716 19.53 8.31 3.88
C ALA A 716 18.62 8.44 2.65
N PHE A 717 17.56 9.23 2.73
CA PHE A 717 16.64 9.47 1.61
C PHE A 717 17.37 10.06 0.38
N VAL A 718 18.26 11.02 0.58
CA VAL A 718 19.05 11.60 -0.52
C VAL A 718 19.92 10.55 -1.21
N ILE A 719 20.43 9.56 -0.47
CA ILE A 719 21.30 8.51 -0.99
C ILE A 719 20.49 7.45 -1.75
N ASP A 720 19.37 7.01 -1.20
CA ASP A 720 18.45 6.06 -1.83
C ASP A 720 17.93 6.59 -3.18
N GLU A 721 17.60 7.89 -3.22
CA GLU A 721 17.18 8.59 -4.45
C GLU A 721 18.28 8.59 -5.54
N LEU A 722 19.55 8.50 -5.17
CA LEU A 722 20.70 8.46 -6.09
C LEU A 722 20.99 7.07 -6.65
N GLU A 723 20.89 6.03 -5.85
CA GLU A 723 21.12 4.65 -6.31
C GLU A 723 20.14 4.24 -7.39
N HIS A 724 18.87 4.57 -7.20
CA HIS A 724 17.84 4.27 -8.18
C HIS A 724 18.13 4.87 -9.57
N LYS A 725 18.72 6.07 -9.63
CA LYS A 725 19.10 6.69 -10.91
C LYS A 725 20.16 5.89 -11.66
N THR A 726 21.20 5.44 -10.96
CA THR A 726 22.31 4.68 -11.56
C THR A 726 21.84 3.34 -12.13
N LEU A 727 20.84 2.71 -11.47
CA LEU A 727 20.24 1.44 -11.90
C LEU A 727 19.32 1.57 -13.12
N LEU A 728 18.62 2.70 -13.28
CA LEU A 728 17.76 2.94 -14.46
C LEU A 728 18.56 3.24 -15.72
N GLU A 729 19.75 3.82 -15.60
CA GLU A 729 20.63 4.11 -16.74
C GLU A 729 21.30 2.84 -17.32
N GLU A 730 21.43 1.78 -16.52
CA GLU A 730 22.05 0.50 -16.92
C GLU A 730 21.06 -0.50 -17.58
N ARG A 731 19.74 -0.27 -17.55
CA ARG A 731 18.72 -1.21 -18.08
C ARG A 731 18.12 -0.73 -19.41
N GLY A 732 18.80 -1.02 -20.52
CA GLY A 732 18.18 -0.99 -21.85
C GLY A 732 17.60 -2.36 -22.18
N LEU A 733 16.28 -2.53 -22.11
CA LEU A 733 15.59 -3.77 -22.45
C LEU A 733 14.49 -3.55 -23.49
N SER A 734 14.46 -4.42 -24.46
CA SER A 734 13.32 -4.62 -25.37
C SER A 734 12.95 -6.09 -25.42
N GLY A 735 11.65 -6.35 -25.54
CA GLY A 735 10.98 -7.58 -25.30
C GLY A 735 10.73 -8.51 -26.48
N GLU A 736 9.82 -9.45 -26.28
CA GLU A 736 8.96 -10.23 -27.20
C GLU A 736 9.35 -11.66 -27.58
N GLN A 737 8.50 -12.61 -27.83
CA GLN A 737 7.11 -12.97 -28.14
C GLN A 737 7.03 -14.41 -28.71
N ILE A 738 5.99 -15.09 -28.89
CA ILE A 738 4.72 -15.28 -29.57
C ILE A 738 4.22 -16.73 -29.65
N LEU A 739 2.96 -16.93 -29.39
CA LEU A 739 1.85 -17.65 -30.01
C LEU A 739 1.87 -19.13 -30.42
N THR A 740 1.02 -19.74 -29.75
CA THR A 740 -0.05 -20.75 -30.03
C THR A 740 -0.14 -21.42 -31.39
N ALA A 741 -0.41 -22.69 -31.31
CA ALA A 741 -1.51 -23.42 -31.89
C ALA A 741 -1.22 -24.33 -33.06
N GLN A 742 -1.65 -25.40 -32.91
CA GLN A 742 -2.41 -26.42 -33.65
C GLN A 742 -1.76 -27.81 -33.59
N MET A 743 -2.51 -28.60 -32.89
CA MET A 743 -2.10 -29.86 -32.30
C MET A 743 -1.92 -31.01 -33.23
N LYS A 744 -1.05 -31.91 -32.92
CA LYS A 744 -0.75 -33.26 -33.38
C LYS A 744 -0.06 -33.45 -34.78
N GLU A 745 -0.46 -32.76 -35.81
CA GLU A 745 0.22 -32.88 -37.13
C GLU A 745 1.20 -31.73 -37.37
N PHE A 746 1.02 -30.64 -36.68
CA PHE A 746 1.86 -29.48 -36.84
C PHE A 746 3.35 -29.71 -36.51
N PRO A 747 3.76 -30.47 -35.47
CA PRO A 747 5.19 -30.66 -35.21
C PRO A 747 5.97 -31.29 -36.34
N SER A 748 5.43 -32.31 -36.98
CA SER A 748 6.11 -32.98 -38.10
C SER A 748 6.08 -32.15 -39.39
N TRP A 749 4.94 -31.52 -39.68
CA TRP A 749 4.82 -30.58 -40.81
C TRP A 749 5.69 -29.33 -40.56
N PHE A 750 5.67 -28.79 -39.38
CA PHE A 750 6.44 -27.61 -38.97
C PHE A 750 7.94 -27.89 -39.06
N LYS A 751 8.41 -29.05 -38.58
CA LYS A 751 9.80 -29.49 -38.71
C LYS A 751 10.25 -29.55 -40.15
N THR A 752 9.47 -30.16 -41.02
CA THR A 752 9.76 -30.31 -42.45
C THR A 752 9.76 -28.93 -43.11
N LYS A 753 8.73 -28.13 -42.87
CA LYS A 753 8.54 -26.82 -43.50
C LYS A 753 9.64 -25.81 -43.09
N ILE A 754 9.97 -25.75 -41.82
CA ILE A 754 11.03 -24.84 -41.33
C ILE A 754 12.41 -25.30 -41.82
N SER A 755 12.66 -26.63 -41.91
CA SER A 755 13.90 -27.14 -42.47
C SER A 755 14.05 -26.80 -43.97
N GLU A 756 12.97 -26.88 -44.73
CA GLU A 756 12.93 -26.45 -46.14
C GLU A 756 13.21 -24.95 -46.29
N LEU A 757 12.53 -24.11 -45.48
CA LEU A 757 12.71 -22.65 -45.49
C LEU A 757 14.14 -22.26 -45.09
N ARG A 758 14.77 -23.00 -44.17
CA ARG A 758 16.16 -22.76 -43.77
C ARG A 758 17.15 -23.10 -44.86
N VAL A 759 16.91 -24.20 -45.57
CA VAL A 759 17.71 -24.56 -46.79
C VAL A 759 17.57 -23.48 -47.87
N GLN A 760 16.40 -22.86 -47.99
CA GLN A 760 16.12 -21.76 -48.90
C GLN A 760 16.65 -20.41 -48.41
N GLN A 761 17.33 -20.35 -47.28
CA GLN A 761 17.81 -19.12 -46.61
C GLN A 761 16.72 -18.05 -46.41
N SER A 762 15.50 -18.45 -46.17
CA SER A 762 14.37 -17.57 -45.93
C SER A 762 14.53 -16.91 -44.57
N SER A 763 14.31 -15.58 -44.48
CA SER A 763 14.28 -14.80 -43.22
C SER A 763 13.18 -15.28 -42.26
N LEU A 764 12.20 -16.01 -42.75
CA LEU A 764 11.11 -16.61 -41.95
C LEU A 764 11.58 -17.83 -41.12
N ALA A 765 12.72 -18.43 -41.40
CA ALA A 765 13.26 -19.59 -40.68
C ALA A 765 14.34 -19.15 -39.67
N ASN A 766 13.95 -18.32 -38.67
CA ASN A 766 14.86 -17.90 -37.60
C ASN A 766 15.25 -19.07 -36.67
N ASP A 767 16.26 -18.86 -35.83
CA ASP A 767 16.81 -19.89 -34.94
C ASP A 767 15.78 -20.36 -33.89
N ASP A 768 14.85 -19.50 -33.49
CA ASP A 768 13.78 -19.85 -32.55
C ASP A 768 12.79 -20.84 -33.15
N LEU A 769 12.28 -20.52 -34.32
CA LEU A 769 11.37 -21.41 -35.08
C LEU A 769 12.05 -22.74 -35.48
N TYR A 770 13.32 -22.69 -35.83
CA TYR A 770 14.07 -23.91 -36.13
C TYR A 770 14.25 -24.76 -34.87
N SER A 771 14.65 -24.17 -33.74
CA SER A 771 14.80 -24.85 -32.47
C SER A 771 13.48 -25.51 -32.03
N LEU A 772 12.39 -24.78 -32.11
CA LEU A 772 11.06 -25.29 -31.78
C LEU A 772 10.62 -26.43 -32.68
N SER A 773 10.92 -26.36 -34.01
CA SER A 773 10.57 -27.38 -34.99
C SER A 773 11.29 -28.72 -34.79
N GLN A 774 12.50 -28.69 -34.17
CA GLN A 774 13.26 -29.91 -33.87
C GLN A 774 12.72 -30.65 -32.63
N GLY A 775 11.87 -30.01 -31.84
CA GLY A 775 11.35 -30.56 -30.61
C GLY A 775 12.31 -30.42 -29.41
N PRO A 776 11.87 -30.74 -28.20
CA PRO A 776 12.68 -30.69 -26.99
C PRO A 776 13.77 -31.77 -27.01
N LEU A 777 14.88 -31.53 -26.34
CA LEU A 777 15.90 -32.51 -26.06
C LEU A 777 15.35 -33.65 -25.19
N GLU A 778 15.88 -34.85 -25.29
CA GLU A 778 15.43 -36.06 -24.58
C GLU A 778 15.56 -35.98 -23.04
N ARG A 779 16.15 -34.89 -22.51
CA ARG A 779 16.35 -34.67 -21.09
C ARG A 779 15.60 -33.42 -20.67
N TYR A 780 14.83 -33.55 -19.60
CA TYR A 780 14.19 -32.42 -18.92
C TYR A 780 14.79 -32.20 -17.52
N MET A 781 14.62 -30.98 -16.99
CA MET A 781 14.98 -30.67 -15.61
C MET A 781 13.68 -30.50 -14.81
N SER A 782 13.67 -31.01 -13.58
CA SER A 782 12.55 -30.83 -12.65
C SER A 782 12.92 -29.85 -11.55
N TYR A 783 12.01 -28.97 -11.20
CA TYR A 783 12.18 -27.98 -10.15
C TYR A 783 11.07 -28.08 -9.11
N HIS A 784 11.36 -27.69 -7.89
CA HIS A 784 10.38 -27.65 -6.80
C HIS A 784 9.68 -26.29 -6.65
N SER A 785 10.26 -25.22 -7.20
CA SER A 785 9.66 -23.88 -7.20
C SER A 785 10.15 -23.08 -8.40
N CYS A 786 9.32 -22.14 -8.86
CA CYS A 786 9.69 -21.15 -9.87
C CYS A 786 8.89 -19.86 -9.64
N ILE A 787 9.34 -18.79 -10.26
CA ILE A 787 8.59 -17.53 -10.37
C ILE A 787 8.15 -17.37 -11.81
N VAL A 788 6.85 -17.17 -12.01
CA VAL A 788 6.24 -16.97 -13.33
C VAL A 788 5.39 -15.71 -13.25
N ASN A 789 5.63 -14.75 -14.13
CA ASN A 789 4.92 -13.46 -14.13
C ASN A 789 4.92 -12.75 -12.75
N GLY A 790 6.06 -12.80 -12.05
CA GLY A 790 6.21 -12.21 -10.72
C GLY A 790 5.53 -12.99 -9.58
N VAL A 791 4.98 -14.17 -9.85
CA VAL A 791 4.26 -15.03 -8.90
C VAL A 791 5.07 -16.27 -8.60
N ARG A 792 5.29 -16.57 -7.31
CA ARG A 792 6.00 -17.77 -6.89
C ARG A 792 5.07 -18.97 -6.83
N PHE A 793 5.39 -20.01 -7.57
CA PHE A 793 4.74 -21.31 -7.51
C PHE A 793 5.65 -22.33 -6.87
N ARG A 794 5.10 -23.27 -6.07
CA ARG A 794 5.82 -24.37 -5.44
C ARG A 794 5.07 -25.69 -5.66
N CYS A 795 5.82 -26.77 -5.78
CA CYS A 795 5.22 -28.10 -5.81
C CYS A 795 4.59 -28.42 -4.47
N LYS A 796 3.46 -29.12 -4.49
CA LYS A 796 2.64 -29.46 -3.33
C LYS A 796 3.43 -30.16 -2.22
N ASP A 797 4.33 -31.10 -2.55
CA ASP A 797 5.09 -31.87 -1.56
C ASP A 797 6.00 -30.97 -0.71
N ARG A 798 6.55 -29.92 -1.28
CA ARG A 798 7.34 -28.92 -0.56
C ARG A 798 6.43 -27.92 0.16
N ASP A 799 5.35 -27.51 -0.48
CA ASP A 799 4.41 -26.53 0.04
C ASP A 799 3.64 -27.02 1.28
N ASP A 800 3.37 -28.34 1.37
CA ASP A 800 2.66 -28.94 2.50
C ASP A 800 3.44 -28.82 3.83
N ASN A 801 4.77 -28.66 3.77
CA ASN A 801 5.66 -28.51 4.94
C ASN A 801 5.88 -27.05 5.33
N LEU A 802 5.32 -26.07 4.59
CA LEU A 802 5.51 -24.65 4.82
C LEU A 802 4.27 -24.00 5.42
N ARG A 803 4.45 -22.84 6.03
CA ARG A 803 3.35 -22.02 6.56
C ARG A 803 2.55 -21.29 5.46
N THR A 804 3.09 -21.21 4.25
CA THR A 804 2.47 -20.59 3.07
C THR A 804 1.85 -21.64 2.15
N GLN A 805 1.01 -21.20 1.20
CA GLN A 805 0.37 -22.06 0.21
C GLN A 805 0.55 -21.47 -1.20
N CYS A 806 1.51 -21.99 -1.96
CA CYS A 806 1.87 -21.55 -3.30
C CYS A 806 1.68 -22.63 -4.38
N SER A 807 1.06 -23.77 -4.03
CA SER A 807 0.85 -24.90 -4.94
C SER A 807 -0.51 -24.85 -5.66
N GLY A 808 -1.43 -24.00 -5.25
CA GLY A 808 -2.74 -23.90 -5.88
C GLY A 808 -2.67 -23.24 -7.26
N VAL A 809 -3.28 -23.87 -8.27
CA VAL A 809 -3.26 -23.44 -9.66
C VAL A 809 -4.66 -23.43 -10.23
N CYS A 810 -4.99 -22.43 -11.03
CA CYS A 810 -6.15 -22.47 -11.91
C CYS A 810 -5.77 -22.00 -13.32
N THR A 811 -6.57 -22.45 -14.28
CA THR A 811 -6.47 -22.03 -15.69
C THR A 811 -7.86 -22.05 -16.31
N GLU A 812 -8.05 -21.25 -17.32
CA GLU A 812 -9.25 -21.25 -18.14
C GLU A 812 -9.11 -22.23 -19.30
N GLY A 813 -10.18 -22.87 -19.68
CA GLY A 813 -10.17 -23.77 -20.82
C GLY A 813 -11.58 -24.22 -21.20
N ASP A 814 -11.71 -24.79 -22.41
CA ASP A 814 -12.99 -25.18 -22.98
C ASP A 814 -13.41 -26.61 -22.56
N HIS A 815 -14.69 -26.77 -22.21
CA HIS A 815 -15.30 -28.06 -21.93
C HIS A 815 -16.76 -28.06 -22.41
N ASP A 816 -17.12 -29.01 -23.25
CA ASP A 816 -18.48 -29.18 -23.85
C ASP A 816 -19.01 -27.88 -24.52
N ASN A 817 -18.17 -27.10 -25.18
CA ASN A 817 -18.43 -25.79 -25.81
C ASN A 817 -18.67 -24.63 -24.81
N ASP A 818 -18.46 -24.85 -23.53
CA ASP A 818 -18.50 -23.83 -22.51
C ASP A 818 -17.07 -23.57 -22.01
N THR A 819 -16.66 -22.31 -21.85
CA THR A 819 -15.37 -21.97 -21.23
C THR A 819 -15.53 -22.04 -19.71
N ILE A 820 -14.75 -22.90 -19.06
CA ILE A 820 -14.79 -23.12 -17.61
C ILE A 820 -13.43 -22.91 -16.95
N MET A 821 -13.45 -22.66 -15.63
CA MET A 821 -12.22 -22.59 -14.84
C MET A 821 -11.87 -23.95 -14.27
N TYR A 822 -10.63 -24.39 -14.55
CA TYR A 822 -10.04 -25.58 -13.96
C TYR A 822 -9.27 -25.23 -12.70
N TYR A 823 -9.39 -26.02 -11.65
CA TYR A 823 -8.73 -25.82 -10.36
C TYR A 823 -7.91 -27.06 -9.99
N GLY A 824 -6.69 -26.85 -9.49
CA GLY A 824 -5.81 -27.96 -9.16
C GLY A 824 -4.66 -27.53 -8.25
N VAL A 825 -3.72 -28.45 -8.06
CA VAL A 825 -2.48 -28.21 -7.32
C VAL A 825 -1.29 -28.66 -8.14
N LEU A 826 -0.21 -27.89 -8.08
CA LEU A 826 1.04 -28.12 -8.76
C LEU A 826 1.81 -29.30 -8.11
N LEU A 827 2.12 -30.31 -8.89
CA LEU A 827 2.89 -31.46 -8.44
C LEU A 827 4.35 -31.37 -8.82
N GLU A 828 4.63 -30.88 -10.03
CA GLU A 828 5.99 -30.85 -10.57
C GLU A 828 6.14 -29.71 -11.59
N ILE A 829 7.32 -29.10 -11.64
CA ILE A 829 7.70 -28.06 -12.60
C ILE A 829 8.76 -28.67 -13.52
N LEU A 830 8.47 -28.73 -14.81
CA LEU A 830 9.34 -29.31 -15.81
C LEU A 830 9.92 -28.23 -16.72
N GLN A 831 11.24 -28.20 -16.89
CA GLN A 831 11.91 -27.41 -17.90
C GLN A 831 12.27 -28.33 -19.07
N LEU A 832 11.66 -28.09 -20.20
CA LEU A 832 12.05 -28.70 -21.48
C LEU A 832 13.10 -27.80 -22.14
N SER A 833 14.23 -28.37 -22.51
CA SER A 833 15.30 -27.65 -23.20
C SER A 833 15.24 -27.98 -24.69
N PHE A 834 15.40 -26.97 -25.52
CA PHE A 834 15.43 -27.06 -27.00
C PHE A 834 16.80 -26.63 -27.51
N LEU A 835 17.06 -26.78 -28.83
CA LEU A 835 18.29 -26.31 -29.47
C LEU A 835 18.48 -24.79 -29.22
N PHE A 836 19.73 -24.33 -29.24
CA PHE A 836 20.13 -22.93 -29.01
C PHE A 836 19.75 -22.40 -27.65
N ASP A 837 19.77 -23.27 -26.60
CA ASP A 837 19.47 -22.94 -25.19
C ASP A 837 18.05 -22.37 -24.95
N ARG A 838 17.08 -22.69 -25.82
CA ARG A 838 15.67 -22.35 -25.65
C ARG A 838 15.02 -23.23 -24.58
N LYS A 839 14.15 -22.67 -23.74
CA LYS A 839 13.55 -23.36 -22.58
C LYS A 839 12.06 -23.12 -22.54
N VAL A 840 11.29 -24.18 -22.28
CA VAL A 840 9.84 -24.11 -22.03
C VAL A 840 9.54 -24.74 -20.69
N PHE A 841 8.74 -24.06 -19.86
CA PHE A 841 8.34 -24.54 -18.55
C PHE A 841 6.91 -25.05 -18.57
N LEU A 842 6.73 -26.28 -18.10
CA LEU A 842 5.45 -26.95 -17.95
C LEU A 842 5.14 -27.20 -16.48
N PHE A 843 3.91 -27.03 -16.11
CA PHE A 843 3.36 -27.39 -14.82
C PHE A 843 2.61 -28.70 -14.93
N ARG A 844 3.04 -29.72 -14.18
CA ARG A 844 2.27 -30.94 -13.99
C ARG A 844 1.39 -30.77 -12.76
N CYS A 845 0.09 -30.75 -12.98
CA CYS A 845 -0.91 -30.46 -11.97
C CYS A 845 -1.79 -31.66 -11.66
N LYS A 846 -2.29 -31.71 -10.46
CA LYS A 846 -3.41 -32.57 -10.07
C LYS A 846 -4.69 -31.75 -10.16
N TRP A 847 -5.51 -32.01 -11.15
CA TRP A 847 -6.74 -31.27 -11.41
C TRP A 847 -7.91 -31.88 -10.62
N TYR A 848 -8.70 -31.03 -10.00
CA TYR A 848 -9.94 -31.39 -9.35
C TYR A 848 -11.10 -31.36 -10.33
N ASN A 849 -12.13 -32.16 -10.11
CA ASN A 849 -13.29 -32.18 -10.99
C ASN A 849 -14.07 -30.85 -10.88
N SER A 850 -13.85 -29.99 -11.87
CA SER A 850 -14.42 -28.64 -12.00
C SER A 850 -15.67 -28.57 -12.88
N ASN A 851 -16.30 -29.74 -13.24
CA ASN A 851 -17.48 -29.76 -14.07
C ASN A 851 -18.67 -29.09 -13.36
N PRO A 852 -19.21 -27.96 -13.85
CA PRO A 852 -20.32 -27.25 -13.23
C PRO A 852 -21.63 -27.99 -13.25
N LYS A 853 -21.79 -29.00 -14.15
CA LYS A 853 -22.96 -29.88 -14.22
C LYS A 853 -22.89 -31.04 -13.20
N GLY A 854 -21.75 -31.17 -12.47
CA GLY A 854 -21.50 -32.21 -11.49
C GLY A 854 -21.72 -31.75 -10.04
N ASN A 855 -21.62 -32.69 -9.09
CA ASN A 855 -21.74 -32.39 -7.64
C ASN A 855 -20.39 -32.04 -6.96
N SER A 856 -19.32 -31.83 -7.73
CA SER A 856 -17.97 -31.62 -7.21
C SER A 856 -17.60 -30.15 -7.08
N ILE A 857 -18.34 -29.25 -7.72
CA ILE A 857 -18.16 -27.79 -7.68
C ILE A 857 -19.54 -27.11 -7.58
N TYR A 858 -19.62 -26.04 -6.83
CA TYR A 858 -20.77 -25.15 -6.81
C TYR A 858 -20.36 -23.75 -6.35
N VAL A 859 -21.20 -22.77 -6.65
CA VAL A 859 -21.00 -21.38 -6.26
C VAL A 859 -22.11 -20.96 -5.32
N ASP A 860 -21.76 -20.41 -4.17
CA ASP A 860 -22.68 -19.81 -3.21
C ASP A 860 -22.08 -18.50 -2.68
N HIS A 861 -22.87 -17.43 -2.61
CA HIS A 861 -22.40 -16.09 -2.23
C HIS A 861 -21.14 -15.62 -2.99
N ASN A 862 -21.03 -15.96 -4.28
CA ASN A 862 -19.84 -15.70 -5.12
C ASN A 862 -18.55 -16.39 -4.64
N LEU A 863 -18.66 -17.36 -3.76
CA LEU A 863 -17.56 -18.23 -3.34
C LEU A 863 -17.63 -19.53 -4.12
N THR A 864 -16.53 -19.96 -4.70
CA THR A 864 -16.42 -21.23 -5.40
C THR A 864 -16.00 -22.33 -4.44
N PHE A 865 -16.84 -23.35 -4.31
CA PHE A 865 -16.62 -24.53 -3.48
C PHE A 865 -16.25 -25.72 -4.37
N ILE A 866 -15.16 -26.40 -4.03
CA ILE A 866 -14.68 -27.55 -4.79
C ILE A 866 -14.37 -28.73 -3.88
N ASN A 867 -14.70 -29.93 -4.37
CA ASN A 867 -14.39 -31.18 -3.69
C ASN A 867 -13.05 -31.73 -4.21
N THR A 868 -12.03 -31.78 -3.35
CA THR A 868 -10.68 -32.20 -3.71
C THR A 868 -10.49 -33.73 -3.72
N SER A 869 -11.51 -34.53 -3.42
CA SER A 869 -11.44 -35.99 -3.48
C SER A 869 -11.60 -36.56 -4.89
N THR A 870 -12.19 -35.81 -5.82
CA THR A 870 -12.42 -36.24 -7.20
C THR A 870 -11.44 -35.58 -8.14
N ASN A 871 -10.67 -36.36 -8.87
CA ASN A 871 -9.66 -35.88 -9.82
C ASN A 871 -10.18 -35.88 -11.25
N TRP A 872 -9.58 -35.04 -12.09
CA TRP A 872 -9.87 -34.88 -13.49
C TRP A 872 -8.58 -34.84 -14.31
N PHE A 873 -8.61 -35.10 -15.63
CA PHE A 873 -7.45 -35.03 -16.55
C PHE A 873 -6.20 -35.76 -16.05
N LEU A 874 -6.35 -37.01 -15.65
CA LEU A 874 -5.24 -37.84 -15.16
C LEU A 874 -4.20 -38.13 -16.26
N ASP A 875 -4.62 -38.22 -17.53
CA ASP A 875 -3.79 -38.58 -18.67
C ASP A 875 -3.09 -37.35 -19.30
N GLU A 876 -3.65 -36.13 -19.13
CA GLU A 876 -3.11 -34.89 -19.65
C GLU A 876 -3.02 -33.82 -18.53
N PRO A 877 -2.11 -33.99 -17.55
CA PRO A 877 -2.04 -33.11 -16.38
C PRO A 877 -1.26 -31.82 -16.58
N PHE A 878 -0.80 -31.52 -17.81
CA PHE A 878 0.17 -30.47 -18.08
C PHE A 878 -0.47 -29.18 -18.59
N ILE A 879 0.04 -28.04 -18.13
CA ILE A 879 -0.20 -26.71 -18.69
C ILE A 879 1.12 -25.96 -18.86
N LEU A 880 1.16 -24.95 -19.72
CA LEU A 880 2.28 -24.03 -19.77
C LEU A 880 2.32 -23.22 -18.46
N ALA A 881 3.51 -22.99 -17.92
CA ALA A 881 3.65 -22.21 -16.70
C ALA A 881 3.06 -20.79 -16.85
N THR A 882 3.15 -20.22 -18.04
CA THR A 882 2.59 -18.89 -18.37
C THR A 882 1.06 -18.83 -18.38
N GLN A 883 0.37 -19.96 -18.51
CA GLN A 883 -1.10 -20.06 -18.48
C GLN A 883 -1.64 -20.21 -17.05
N ALA A 884 -0.76 -20.46 -16.07
CA ALA A 884 -1.14 -20.73 -14.70
C ALA A 884 -1.44 -19.45 -13.93
N GLN A 885 -2.61 -19.39 -13.31
CA GLN A 885 -2.96 -18.37 -12.31
C GLN A 885 -2.92 -18.99 -10.92
N GLN A 886 -2.46 -18.24 -9.93
CA GLN A 886 -2.36 -18.74 -8.57
C GLN A 886 -3.68 -18.63 -7.82
N VAL A 887 -4.02 -19.70 -7.11
CA VAL A 887 -5.13 -19.74 -6.16
C VAL A 887 -4.65 -20.32 -4.83
N PHE A 888 -5.38 -20.06 -3.76
CA PHE A 888 -5.22 -20.79 -2.52
C PHE A 888 -6.54 -21.32 -2.02
N TYR A 889 -6.47 -22.35 -1.20
CA TYR A 889 -7.63 -23.13 -0.79
C TYR A 889 -7.90 -22.96 0.71
N LEU A 890 -9.07 -22.44 1.06
CA LEU A 890 -9.54 -22.39 2.44
C LEU A 890 -10.38 -23.63 2.75
N ARG A 891 -10.29 -24.13 3.98
CA ARG A 891 -11.09 -25.27 4.41
C ARG A 891 -12.55 -24.87 4.56
N GLU A 892 -13.46 -25.64 4.00
CA GLU A 892 -14.89 -25.53 4.27
C GLU A 892 -15.20 -26.27 5.60
N MET A 893 -15.95 -25.63 6.50
CA MET A 893 -16.12 -26.12 7.88
C MET A 893 -17.36 -27.00 8.07
N LYS A 894 -18.38 -26.89 7.22
CA LYS A 894 -19.68 -27.62 7.37
C LYS A 894 -19.78 -28.91 6.59
N ARG A 895 -19.20 -29.00 5.38
CA ARG A 895 -19.44 -30.11 4.42
C ARG A 895 -18.39 -31.23 4.48
N GLY A 896 -17.42 -31.15 5.39
CA GLY A 896 -16.42 -32.21 5.59
C GLY A 896 -15.01 -31.88 5.07
N SER A 897 -14.05 -32.74 5.38
CA SER A 897 -12.62 -32.51 5.24
C SER A 897 -12.13 -32.32 3.79
N ASN A 898 -12.88 -32.77 2.80
CA ASN A 898 -12.47 -32.73 1.39
C ASN A 898 -12.97 -31.49 0.63
N TRP A 899 -13.85 -30.70 1.24
CA TRP A 899 -14.35 -29.49 0.60
C TRP A 899 -13.43 -28.31 0.87
N ARG A 900 -13.17 -27.53 -0.19
CA ARG A 900 -12.35 -26.35 -0.16
C ARG A 900 -13.08 -25.18 -0.83
N ILE A 901 -12.79 -23.98 -0.37
CA ILE A 901 -13.23 -22.73 -0.98
C ILE A 901 -12.03 -22.14 -1.70
N VAL A 902 -12.21 -21.85 -2.96
CA VAL A 902 -11.15 -21.30 -3.82
C VAL A 902 -11.06 -19.80 -3.65
N GLN A 903 -9.85 -19.29 -3.47
CA GLN A 903 -9.57 -17.87 -3.46
C GLN A 903 -8.51 -17.54 -4.51
N LYS A 904 -8.85 -16.68 -5.47
CA LYS A 904 -7.91 -16.18 -6.48
C LYS A 904 -6.96 -15.15 -5.87
N VAL A 905 -5.72 -15.14 -6.32
CA VAL A 905 -4.65 -14.26 -5.84
C VAL A 905 -4.35 -13.20 -6.88
N ASN A 906 -4.43 -11.93 -6.49
CA ASN A 906 -4.04 -10.81 -7.32
C ASN A 906 -2.80 -10.17 -6.70
N HIS A 907 -1.63 -10.47 -7.22
CA HIS A 907 -0.39 -9.89 -6.72
C HIS A 907 -0.37 -8.37 -6.91
N ARG A 908 0.22 -7.66 -5.95
CA ARG A 908 0.24 -6.18 -5.90
C ARG A 908 1.08 -5.54 -7.00
N SER A 909 2.03 -6.27 -7.58
CA SER A 909 2.91 -5.80 -8.66
C SER A 909 2.33 -5.97 -10.07
N ILE A 910 1.22 -6.69 -10.23
CA ILE A 910 0.59 -6.95 -11.53
C ILE A 910 -0.44 -5.85 -11.81
N TYR A 911 -0.28 -5.16 -12.92
CA TYR A 911 -1.20 -4.14 -13.43
C TYR A 911 -1.58 -4.50 -14.87
N ASP A 912 -2.87 -4.40 -15.18
CA ASP A 912 -3.44 -4.64 -16.50
C ASP A 912 -3.89 -3.28 -17.08
N ILE A 913 -2.95 -2.55 -17.67
CA ILE A 913 -3.22 -1.26 -18.33
C ILE A 913 -2.70 -1.36 -19.77
N PRO A 914 -3.61 -1.38 -20.76
CA PRO A 914 -3.20 -1.49 -22.16
C PRO A 914 -2.50 -0.22 -22.65
N GLU A 915 -1.50 -0.41 -23.52
CA GLU A 915 -0.75 0.63 -24.19
C GLU A 915 -1.26 0.83 -25.62
N LYS A 916 -1.06 2.02 -26.19
CA LYS A 916 -1.36 2.30 -27.59
C LYS A 916 -0.38 1.53 -28.46
N SER A 917 -0.88 0.75 -29.42
CA SER A 917 -0.02 0.16 -30.44
C SER A 917 0.54 1.28 -31.33
N HIS A 918 1.86 1.41 -31.42
CA HIS A 918 2.50 2.22 -32.44
C HIS A 918 2.28 1.55 -33.80
N VAL A 919 1.49 2.19 -34.67
CA VAL A 919 1.26 1.76 -36.03
C VAL A 919 2.43 2.20 -36.90
N GLU A 920 3.64 1.70 -36.60
CA GLU A 920 4.82 1.80 -37.49
C GLU A 920 5.90 0.85 -36.95
N ASP A 921 5.68 -0.43 -37.05
CA ASP A 921 6.62 -1.51 -37.30
C ASP A 921 5.89 -2.85 -37.18
N ASP A 922 5.34 -3.31 -38.29
CA ASP A 922 4.60 -4.57 -38.38
C ASP A 922 5.53 -5.83 -38.29
N SER A 923 6.70 -5.74 -37.70
CA SER A 923 7.61 -6.87 -37.69
C SER A 923 8.16 -7.38 -36.37
N LEU A 924 7.94 -6.75 -35.23
CA LEU A 924 8.62 -7.22 -34.02
C LEU A 924 7.95 -6.80 -32.69
N ASN A 925 6.64 -6.85 -32.49
CA ASN A 925 6.13 -6.62 -31.15
C ASN A 925 4.74 -7.20 -30.94
N ASN A 926 4.68 -8.49 -30.64
CA ASN A 926 3.56 -9.11 -29.94
C ASN A 926 4.04 -9.54 -28.56
N ASP A 927 4.15 -8.61 -27.66
CA ASP A 927 4.19 -8.93 -26.23
C ASP A 927 2.86 -9.60 -25.90
N ILE A 928 2.91 -10.86 -25.53
CA ILE A 928 1.76 -11.57 -24.99
C ILE A 928 1.52 -11.00 -23.59
N PHE A 929 0.88 -9.84 -23.55
CA PHE A 929 0.09 -9.50 -22.39
C PHE A 929 -1.10 -10.47 -22.40
N GLN A 930 -1.19 -11.27 -21.37
CA GLN A 930 -2.38 -12.01 -21.08
C GLN A 930 -3.52 -10.99 -20.97
N GLU A 931 -4.35 -10.86 -22.00
CA GLU A 931 -5.63 -10.16 -21.91
C GLU A 931 -6.48 -10.96 -20.95
N ASP A 932 -6.38 -10.62 -19.67
CA ASP A 932 -7.08 -11.34 -18.63
C ASP A 932 -8.50 -10.77 -18.49
N HIS A 933 -9.36 -11.11 -19.46
CA HIS A 933 -10.80 -10.87 -19.34
C HIS A 933 -11.43 -11.61 -18.15
N SER A 934 -10.69 -12.50 -17.47
CA SER A 934 -11.17 -13.34 -16.38
C SER A 934 -11.18 -12.69 -15.00
N PHE A 935 -10.62 -11.49 -14.82
CA PHE A 935 -10.64 -10.77 -13.53
C PHE A 935 -11.90 -9.95 -13.26
N MET A 936 -12.94 -10.10 -14.08
CA MET A 936 -14.24 -9.51 -13.80
C MET A 936 -14.82 -10.16 -12.56
N LEU A 937 -14.85 -9.42 -11.46
CA LEU A 937 -15.62 -9.83 -10.30
C LEU A 937 -17.09 -9.98 -10.72
N PRO A 938 -17.80 -11.03 -10.27
CA PRO A 938 -19.20 -11.21 -10.65
C PRO A 938 -20.04 -9.98 -10.31
N PRO A 939 -21.14 -9.73 -11.06
CA PRO A 939 -21.99 -8.54 -10.85
C PRO A 939 -22.42 -8.43 -9.39
N PHE A 940 -22.25 -7.26 -8.81
CA PHE A 940 -22.70 -6.98 -7.46
C PHE A 940 -24.19 -6.66 -7.46
N GLN A 941 -24.99 -7.49 -6.81
CA GLN A 941 -26.42 -7.26 -6.63
C GLN A 941 -26.77 -7.57 -5.17
N PRO A 942 -26.79 -6.57 -4.27
CA PRO A 942 -27.30 -6.77 -2.93
C PRO A 942 -28.79 -7.09 -3.00
N THR A 943 -29.21 -8.08 -2.23
CA THR A 943 -30.61 -8.45 -2.14
C THR A 943 -31.38 -7.47 -1.27
N GLU A 944 -32.62 -7.12 -1.65
CA GLU A 944 -33.50 -6.31 -0.80
C GLU A 944 -34.28 -7.18 0.20
N ASP A 945 -33.85 -8.43 0.42
CA ASP A 945 -34.55 -9.35 1.31
C ASP A 945 -34.68 -8.76 2.73
N LEU A 946 -35.90 -8.82 3.25
CA LEU A 946 -36.22 -8.27 4.56
C LEU A 946 -35.49 -9.07 5.64
N ILE A 947 -34.68 -8.41 6.43
CA ILE A 947 -34.15 -8.99 7.68
C ILE A 947 -35.30 -9.01 8.68
N ASP A 948 -35.71 -10.19 9.10
CA ASP A 948 -36.68 -10.34 10.18
C ASP A 948 -36.00 -10.03 11.52
N SER A 949 -36.31 -8.88 12.09
CA SER A 949 -35.74 -8.41 13.35
C SER A 949 -36.14 -9.29 14.55
N SER A 950 -37.15 -10.12 14.43
CA SER A 950 -37.57 -11.04 15.50
C SER A 950 -36.57 -12.17 15.76
N SER A 951 -35.55 -12.34 14.91
CA SER A 951 -34.55 -13.41 15.02
C SER A 951 -33.19 -12.94 15.61
N LEU A 952 -33.11 -11.73 16.16
CA LEU A 952 -31.86 -11.16 16.65
C LEU A 952 -31.40 -11.65 18.04
N VAL A 953 -32.19 -12.44 18.73
CA VAL A 953 -31.83 -13.07 20.01
C VAL A 953 -31.57 -14.55 19.84
N ARG A 954 -30.47 -15.03 20.38
CA ARG A 954 -30.14 -16.45 20.46
C ARG A 954 -30.95 -17.12 21.60
N THR A 955 -31.78 -18.08 21.26
CA THR A 955 -32.59 -18.85 22.22
C THR A 955 -31.84 -20.08 22.76
N ASP A 956 -30.77 -20.47 22.09
CA ASP A 956 -29.92 -21.60 22.45
C ASP A 956 -28.84 -21.26 23.48
N VAL A 957 -28.64 -19.97 23.77
CA VAL A 957 -27.64 -19.44 24.73
C VAL A 957 -28.37 -18.74 25.86
N ALA A 958 -27.96 -19.05 27.11
CA ALA A 958 -28.51 -18.37 28.27
C ALA A 958 -28.11 -16.90 28.31
N PRO A 959 -28.99 -15.96 28.71
CA PRO A 959 -28.65 -14.55 28.84
C PRO A 959 -27.58 -14.31 29.93
N LEU A 960 -26.72 -13.32 29.72
CA LEU A 960 -25.72 -12.92 30.70
C LEU A 960 -26.39 -12.26 31.89
N SER A 961 -26.22 -12.85 33.10
CA SER A 961 -26.81 -12.38 34.35
C SER A 961 -25.83 -11.45 35.10
N LEU A 962 -26.18 -10.20 35.26
CA LEU A 962 -25.39 -9.12 35.87
C LEU A 962 -26.01 -8.61 37.17
N SER A 963 -25.17 -8.15 38.12
CA SER A 963 -25.71 -7.48 39.31
C SER A 963 -26.26 -6.10 38.94
N SER A 964 -27.33 -5.67 39.61
CA SER A 964 -27.93 -4.36 39.40
C SER A 964 -26.94 -3.21 39.69
N GLU A 965 -26.03 -3.42 40.64
CA GLU A 965 -24.95 -2.46 40.98
C GLU A 965 -23.96 -2.31 39.82
N PHE A 966 -23.52 -3.42 39.23
CA PHE A 966 -22.61 -3.42 38.07
C PHE A 966 -23.22 -2.68 36.89
N VAL A 967 -24.50 -2.92 36.61
CA VAL A 967 -25.21 -2.26 35.51
C VAL A 967 -25.40 -0.75 35.82
N GLN A 968 -25.72 -0.37 37.04
CA GLN A 968 -25.82 1.04 37.44
C GLN A 968 -24.48 1.76 37.34
N MET A 969 -23.38 1.13 37.76
CA MET A 969 -22.03 1.73 37.59
C MET A 969 -21.67 1.96 36.11
N ASN A 970 -22.09 1.08 35.20
CA ASN A 970 -21.76 1.19 33.80
C ASN A 970 -22.74 2.01 32.94
N ILE A 971 -24.00 2.18 33.43
CA ILE A 971 -25.01 3.02 32.75
C ILE A 971 -25.11 4.38 33.44
N GLY A 972 -24.89 4.46 34.77
CA GLY A 972 -25.29 5.50 35.68
C GLY A 972 -24.37 6.72 35.80
N ARG A 973 -23.60 7.08 34.78
CA ARG A 973 -23.18 8.47 34.62
C ARG A 973 -24.07 9.05 33.52
N ASP A 974 -25.23 9.62 33.94
CA ASP A 974 -25.85 10.64 33.13
C ASP A 974 -24.82 11.77 33.01
N VAL A 975 -24.24 11.90 31.84
CA VAL A 975 -23.44 13.07 31.48
C VAL A 975 -24.48 14.18 31.43
N ASP A 976 -24.37 15.13 32.33
CA ASP A 976 -25.21 16.34 32.36
C ASP A 976 -25.35 16.86 30.92
N GLU A 977 -26.55 17.25 30.53
CA GLU A 977 -26.85 17.76 29.17
C GLU A 977 -25.95 18.93 28.75
N ASP A 978 -25.16 19.47 29.66
CA ASP A 978 -24.24 20.61 29.53
C ASP A 978 -22.75 20.24 29.33
N GLU A 979 -22.37 18.98 29.45
CA GLU A 979 -21.01 18.57 29.05
C GLU A 979 -20.92 18.50 27.51
N TYR A 980 -20.93 19.71 26.92
CA TYR A 980 -20.49 19.90 25.54
C TYR A 980 -19.13 19.26 25.38
N ILE A 981 -18.97 18.49 24.29
CA ILE A 981 -17.68 18.01 23.86
C ILE A 981 -16.76 19.23 23.87
N GLU A 982 -15.91 19.34 24.89
CA GLU A 982 -14.77 20.24 24.81
C GLU A 982 -14.01 19.83 23.56
N VAL A 983 -14.13 20.63 22.52
CA VAL A 983 -13.18 20.57 21.42
C VAL A 983 -11.90 21.03 22.08
N ASN A 984 -11.08 20.07 22.53
CA ASN A 984 -9.74 20.36 22.93
C ASN A 984 -9.11 21.07 21.74
N GLU A 985 -8.82 22.35 21.89
CA GLU A 985 -8.10 23.14 20.90
C GLU A 985 -6.70 22.59 20.69
N ASP A 986 -6.20 21.86 21.67
CA ASP A 986 -5.09 20.95 21.58
C ASP A 986 -5.69 19.55 21.39
N PHE A 987 -5.70 19.06 20.17
CA PHE A 987 -5.67 17.63 19.93
C PHE A 987 -4.35 17.15 20.52
N ASP A 988 -4.34 16.83 21.80
CA ASP A 988 -3.27 16.01 22.37
C ASP A 988 -3.41 14.66 21.67
N ASP A 989 -2.31 14.18 21.07
CA ASP A 989 -2.27 12.91 20.32
C ASP A 989 -2.77 11.69 21.13
N GLY A 990 -3.10 11.88 22.42
CA GLY A 990 -3.64 10.87 23.34
C GLY A 990 -5.13 10.57 23.22
N ASP A 991 -5.98 11.48 22.66
CA ASP A 991 -7.45 11.36 22.79
C ASP A 991 -8.17 11.00 21.48
N ILE A 992 -7.49 10.91 20.35
CA ILE A 992 -8.01 10.39 19.07
C ILE A 992 -7.32 9.09 18.66
N PHE A 993 -6.58 8.48 19.54
CA PHE A 993 -6.25 7.09 19.39
C PHE A 993 -7.56 6.30 19.51
N PHE A 994 -8.12 5.94 18.36
CA PHE A 994 -8.90 4.74 18.30
C PHE A 994 -8.05 3.67 18.96
N ASP A 995 -8.41 3.20 20.13
CA ASP A 995 -7.81 2.16 20.96
C ASP A 995 -6.77 1.23 20.29
N GLU A 996 -5.70 1.77 19.67
CA GLU A 996 -4.63 0.99 19.10
C GLU A 996 -3.61 0.54 20.16
N ASP A 997 -3.52 1.23 21.28
CA ASP A 997 -2.40 1.08 22.22
C ASP A 997 -2.72 0.39 23.55
N VAL A 998 -3.95 -0.06 23.80
CA VAL A 998 -4.30 -0.68 25.10
C VAL A 998 -3.97 -2.18 25.18
N ILE A 999 -3.51 -2.82 24.09
CA ILE A 999 -3.24 -4.28 24.08
C ILE A 999 -1.73 -4.64 24.09
N CYS A 1000 -0.82 -3.68 24.08
CA CYS A 1000 0.63 -3.99 24.10
C CYS A 1000 1.32 -3.75 25.46
N SER A 1001 0.62 -3.59 26.56
CA SER A 1001 1.25 -3.35 27.87
C SER A 1001 1.34 -4.59 28.77
N SER A 1002 1.29 -5.81 28.23
CA SER A 1002 1.46 -7.03 29.02
C SER A 1002 2.52 -8.02 28.52
N ASP A 1003 3.40 -7.61 27.62
CA ASP A 1003 4.60 -8.37 27.33
C ASP A 1003 5.81 -7.75 28.04
N SER A 1004 5.77 -7.83 29.37
CA SER A 1004 6.99 -7.95 30.15
C SER A 1004 7.40 -9.41 30.07
N GLU A 1005 8.11 -9.77 29.03
CA GLU A 1005 8.96 -10.96 29.10
C GLU A 1005 9.99 -10.69 30.18
N ALA A 1006 9.86 -11.43 31.25
CA ALA A 1006 10.91 -11.58 32.22
C ALA A 1006 12.09 -12.24 31.49
N GLU A 1007 13.10 -11.44 31.16
CA GLU A 1007 14.44 -11.98 30.96
C GLU A 1007 14.86 -12.66 32.25
N THR A 1008 14.77 -13.97 32.27
CA THR A 1008 15.48 -14.78 33.27
C THR A 1008 16.91 -14.80 32.82
N ASP A 1009 17.73 -13.98 33.47
CA ASP A 1009 19.20 -14.11 33.49
C ASP A 1009 19.55 -15.53 33.93
N PHE A 1010 19.97 -16.35 32.98
CA PHE A 1010 20.78 -17.51 33.29
C PHE A 1010 22.22 -17.03 33.37
N GLU A 1011 22.69 -16.72 34.59
CA GLU A 1011 24.10 -16.72 34.92
C GLU A 1011 24.62 -18.16 34.78
N GLU A 1012 25.38 -18.41 33.72
CA GLU A 1012 26.26 -19.59 33.66
C GLU A 1012 27.45 -19.32 34.59
N GLU A 1013 27.43 -19.96 35.74
CA GLU A 1013 28.63 -20.17 36.60
C GLU A 1013 29.61 -21.04 35.79
N PHE A 1014 30.71 -20.42 35.38
CA PHE A 1014 31.90 -21.15 34.96
C PHE A 1014 32.60 -21.65 36.20
N ASP A 1015 32.50 -22.93 36.52
CA ASP A 1015 33.42 -23.62 37.40
C ASP A 1015 34.71 -23.94 36.62
N ASP A 1016 35.77 -23.19 36.98
CA ASP A 1016 37.13 -23.58 36.73
C ASP A 1016 37.47 -24.79 37.61
N ASP A 1017 37.73 -25.94 37.04
CA ASP A 1017 38.62 -26.90 37.64
C ASP A 1017 39.53 -27.59 36.59
N ILE A 1018 40.78 -27.24 36.71
CA ILE A 1018 41.95 -27.81 36.08
C ILE A 1018 42.32 -29.14 36.78
N GLU A 1019 42.79 -30.07 36.00
CA GLU A 1019 43.88 -31.03 36.21
C GLU A 1019 43.60 -32.44 35.63
N SER A 1020 44.21 -32.78 34.64
CA SER A 1020 45.37 -33.62 34.33
C SER A 1020 45.31 -34.11 32.88
#